data_0e8aba1feed510e4f0b6cd53323d3f7a
#
_entry.id   0e8aba1feed510e4f0b6cd53323d3f7a
#
_cell.length_a   1.000
_cell.length_b   1.000
_cell.length_c   1.000
_cell.angle_alpha   90.00
_cell.angle_beta   90.00
_cell.angle_gamma   90.00
#
_symmetry.space_group_name_H-M   'P 1'
#
loop_
_entity.id
_entity.type
_entity.pdbx_description
1 polymer ?
#
loop_
_entity_poly.entity_id
_entity_poly.type
_entity_poly.pdbx_seq_one_letter_code
_entity_poly.pdbx_strand_id
1 'polypeptide(L)'
;FFGELTSFITSGPVVAAIIEGNNAIATTRIMIGATKSFEADPGSIRGDFGLGFSENIIHASDSQESFDHESKVAFEWYDLQIRQPIVAVLGHVDSGKTSLLDRIRGTGVQGREAGGITQHIGASFLPSETIKEMCGPLYKKLEKSEHKVPGLLVIDTPGHEVFTNLRSRGGSAADIAILVVDVNRGFQPQTNESLKILQSRKVPFLVALNKCDQISGWRKSETKFISQAIKEQDASIQTDLDQKIYDVVGTLSILGYKSEAFYRIEDFKSEIAIVPISARSGVGIPELLSVLVGLTQQYLQKRLDQEEKEPRGIVLEVKDEVGLGQTANVILIDGTIKKENSIVVAKRDAVIVTKPKALLLPKPLDEMRDPRDKFKPVPQVDAAAGLKIASPDLEGVLPGSTLYVAKNDEEIDKFTKLIESEMQSMFIDTETNGIILKCDTIGSLEAIVEMLKRSQVPVAKADIGPVNRRDVIEAKAIKEKDRHLGIVLAFNVKVLPDALEESETSHIKLFEDKVIYSLIDNYNAWVEEDSANEEDAMFAELTPISKFTFMKGMVFRNNNPAVFGVRIDVGNLKHKIPFMNMSGRKVGTIHQLQLDKKTVSSAKTGDEVACSVKDVTIGRQIFEEDVYYTFPPSPEAKKLLKKFLHKLSSEEQEIFQEIVRIQREIEPMYGY
;
A
#
# COMPACT_ATOMS: atom_id res chain seq x y z
N PHE A 1 -35.02 -2.95 -51.02
CA PHE A 1 -33.60 -3.10 -51.26
C PHE A 1 -32.76 -2.78 -50.02
N PHE A 2 -32.84 -1.52 -49.49
CA PHE A 2 -32.00 -1.15 -48.30
C PHE A 2 -32.29 -2.01 -47.07
N GLY A 3 -33.58 -2.32 -46.80
CA GLY A 3 -33.95 -3.18 -45.67
C GLY A 3 -33.50 -4.63 -45.84
N GLU A 4 -33.56 -5.16 -47.05
CA GLU A 4 -33.07 -6.51 -47.37
C GLU A 4 -31.55 -6.61 -47.25
N LEU A 5 -30.81 -5.61 -47.77
CA LEU A 5 -29.37 -5.55 -47.67
C LEU A 5 -28.89 -5.44 -46.21
N THR A 6 -29.54 -4.59 -45.42
CA THR A 6 -29.23 -4.45 -43.98
C THR A 6 -29.51 -5.75 -43.24
N SER A 7 -30.66 -6.39 -43.52
CA SER A 7 -31.03 -7.69 -42.92
C SER A 7 -30.00 -8.78 -43.28
N PHE A 8 -29.50 -8.77 -44.51
CA PHE A 8 -28.52 -9.73 -44.97
C PHE A 8 -27.14 -9.49 -44.29
N ILE A 9 -26.65 -8.24 -44.26
CA ILE A 9 -25.38 -7.90 -43.65
C ILE A 9 -25.38 -8.21 -42.13
N THR A 10 -26.51 -8.03 -41.46
CA THR A 10 -26.66 -8.29 -40.02
C THR A 10 -27.01 -9.74 -39.69
N SER A 11 -27.17 -10.63 -40.67
CA SER A 11 -27.56 -12.03 -40.47
C SER A 11 -26.43 -12.93 -39.94
N GLY A 12 -25.18 -12.49 -39.99
CA GLY A 12 -24.02 -13.25 -39.55
C GLY A 12 -22.76 -12.39 -39.39
N PRO A 13 -21.63 -13.00 -38.98
CA PRO A 13 -20.36 -12.32 -38.86
C PRO A 13 -19.89 -11.74 -40.19
N VAL A 14 -19.42 -10.50 -40.21
CA VAL A 14 -18.82 -9.82 -41.35
C VAL A 14 -17.31 -9.71 -41.15
N VAL A 15 -16.54 -10.02 -42.19
CA VAL A 15 -15.07 -9.86 -42.19
C VAL A 15 -14.75 -8.61 -43.02
N ALA A 16 -14.13 -7.61 -42.38
CA ALA A 16 -13.57 -6.45 -43.06
C ALA A 16 -12.04 -6.60 -43.19
N ALA A 17 -11.50 -6.28 -44.37
CA ALA A 17 -10.06 -6.38 -44.63
C ALA A 17 -9.58 -5.20 -45.48
N ILE A 18 -8.39 -4.70 -45.18
CA ILE A 18 -7.65 -3.75 -46.03
C ILE A 18 -6.66 -4.56 -46.89
N ILE A 19 -6.78 -4.36 -48.21
CA ILE A 19 -5.88 -5.00 -49.18
C ILE A 19 -4.96 -3.93 -49.74
N GLU A 20 -3.66 -4.11 -49.61
CA GLU A 20 -2.64 -3.19 -50.12
C GLU A 20 -1.88 -3.81 -51.28
N GLY A 21 -1.67 -3.03 -52.33
CA GLY A 21 -0.92 -3.49 -53.50
C GLY A 21 -1.00 -2.51 -54.67
N ASN A 22 -0.25 -2.79 -55.73
CA ASN A 22 -0.32 -1.99 -56.96
C ASN A 22 -1.70 -2.17 -57.64
N ASN A 23 -2.42 -1.05 -57.84
CA ASN A 23 -3.79 -1.05 -58.39
C ASN A 23 -4.76 -1.91 -57.60
N ALA A 24 -4.64 -1.95 -56.24
CA ALA A 24 -5.41 -2.82 -55.36
C ALA A 24 -6.93 -2.72 -55.61
N ILE A 25 -7.49 -1.48 -55.77
CA ILE A 25 -8.91 -1.27 -56.03
C ILE A 25 -9.35 -1.95 -57.30
N ALA A 26 -8.66 -1.69 -58.41
CA ALA A 26 -9.03 -2.27 -59.73
C ALA A 26 -8.87 -3.80 -59.74
N THR A 27 -7.81 -4.30 -59.15
CA THR A 27 -7.55 -5.75 -59.09
C THR A 27 -8.61 -6.46 -58.25
N THR A 28 -8.93 -5.92 -57.06
CA THR A 28 -9.93 -6.48 -56.17
C THR A 28 -11.33 -6.44 -56.82
N ARG A 29 -11.67 -5.39 -57.53
CA ARG A 29 -12.95 -5.29 -58.24
C ARG A 29 -13.09 -6.33 -59.35
N ILE A 30 -12.01 -6.62 -60.07
CA ILE A 30 -11.99 -7.73 -61.07
C ILE A 30 -12.19 -9.09 -60.40
N MET A 31 -11.51 -9.34 -59.29
CA MET A 31 -11.63 -10.60 -58.56
C MET A 31 -13.02 -10.81 -57.95
N ILE A 32 -13.67 -9.75 -57.52
CA ILE A 32 -15.02 -9.81 -56.91
C ILE A 32 -16.09 -10.07 -58.01
N GLY A 33 -15.95 -9.48 -59.18
CA GLY A 33 -16.93 -9.55 -60.26
C GLY A 33 -18.03 -8.46 -60.18
N ALA A 34 -18.91 -8.45 -61.18
CA ALA A 34 -20.03 -7.51 -61.27
C ALA A 34 -20.93 -7.51 -60.02
N THR A 35 -21.54 -6.38 -59.69
CA THR A 35 -22.40 -6.24 -58.49
C THR A 35 -23.56 -7.22 -58.45
N LYS A 36 -24.15 -7.51 -59.62
CA LYS A 36 -25.16 -8.56 -59.77
C LYS A 36 -24.47 -9.89 -60.06
N SER A 37 -24.61 -10.87 -59.18
CA SER A 37 -23.92 -12.15 -59.29
C SER A 37 -24.18 -12.89 -60.60
N PHE A 38 -25.38 -12.73 -61.14
CA PHE A 38 -25.76 -13.34 -62.45
C PHE A 38 -25.15 -12.62 -63.68
N GLU A 39 -24.60 -11.43 -63.53
CA GLU A 39 -23.85 -10.65 -64.51
C GLU A 39 -22.34 -10.77 -64.32
N ALA A 40 -21.89 -11.42 -63.22
CA ALA A 40 -20.50 -11.57 -62.89
C ALA A 40 -19.89 -12.74 -63.69
N ASP A 41 -18.62 -12.55 -64.14
CA ASP A 41 -17.91 -13.56 -64.88
C ASP A 41 -17.63 -14.82 -64.02
N PRO A 42 -17.76 -16.03 -64.56
CA PRO A 42 -17.33 -17.25 -63.92
C PRO A 42 -15.85 -17.16 -63.53
N GLY A 43 -15.52 -17.61 -62.32
CA GLY A 43 -14.17 -17.46 -61.74
C GLY A 43 -13.98 -16.20 -60.93
N SER A 44 -14.98 -15.28 -60.90
CA SER A 44 -15.03 -14.21 -59.94
C SER A 44 -15.77 -14.66 -58.68
N ILE A 45 -15.52 -14.03 -57.52
CA ILE A 45 -16.13 -14.42 -56.25
C ILE A 45 -17.66 -14.35 -56.32
N ARG A 46 -18.22 -13.29 -56.89
CA ARG A 46 -19.67 -13.16 -57.05
C ARG A 46 -20.24 -14.08 -58.10
N GLY A 47 -19.49 -14.37 -59.19
CA GLY A 47 -19.92 -15.30 -60.22
C GLY A 47 -20.00 -16.73 -59.74
N ASP A 48 -19.11 -17.13 -58.88
CA ASP A 48 -19.05 -18.50 -58.36
C ASP A 48 -19.87 -18.73 -57.09
N PHE A 49 -20.04 -17.72 -56.22
CA PHE A 49 -20.61 -17.90 -54.90
C PHE A 49 -21.81 -16.96 -54.59
N GLY A 50 -22.05 -15.94 -55.39
CA GLY A 50 -23.17 -15.01 -55.18
C GLY A 50 -24.50 -15.60 -55.59
N LEU A 51 -25.54 -15.41 -54.76
CA LEU A 51 -26.89 -15.98 -54.97
C LEU A 51 -27.91 -15.00 -55.55
N GLY A 52 -27.59 -13.70 -55.61
CA GLY A 52 -28.53 -12.69 -56.08
C GLY A 52 -28.00 -11.25 -56.04
N PHE A 53 -28.89 -10.27 -56.20
CA PHE A 53 -28.50 -8.87 -56.12
C PHE A 53 -28.38 -8.38 -54.68
N SER A 54 -29.29 -8.78 -53.80
CA SER A 54 -29.29 -8.42 -52.38
C SER A 54 -28.38 -9.32 -51.55
N GLU A 55 -28.16 -10.57 -51.95
CA GLU A 55 -27.32 -11.59 -51.34
C GLU A 55 -25.91 -11.60 -51.95
N ASN A 56 -25.35 -10.44 -52.01
CA ASN A 56 -24.03 -10.16 -52.60
C ASN A 56 -22.96 -10.27 -51.50
N ILE A 57 -22.40 -11.45 -51.42
CA ILE A 57 -21.53 -11.95 -50.34
C ILE A 57 -20.24 -11.16 -50.09
N ILE A 58 -19.88 -10.20 -50.95
CA ILE A 58 -18.63 -9.44 -50.83
C ILE A 58 -18.82 -8.01 -51.38
N HIS A 59 -18.24 -7.06 -50.68
CA HIS A 59 -18.17 -5.65 -51.10
C HIS A 59 -16.71 -5.22 -51.20
N ALA A 60 -16.36 -4.32 -52.11
CA ALA A 60 -15.11 -3.62 -52.16
C ALA A 60 -15.31 -2.20 -52.66
N SER A 61 -14.50 -1.29 -52.10
CA SER A 61 -14.46 0.10 -52.52
C SER A 61 -14.19 0.24 -54.00
N ASP A 62 -14.87 1.17 -54.67
CA ASP A 62 -14.77 1.40 -56.11
C ASP A 62 -13.85 2.56 -56.48
N SER A 63 -13.47 3.38 -55.50
CA SER A 63 -12.55 4.52 -55.64
C SER A 63 -11.73 4.73 -54.39
N GLN A 64 -10.70 5.55 -54.48
CA GLN A 64 -9.90 5.94 -53.29
C GLN A 64 -10.77 6.72 -52.29
N GLU A 65 -11.68 7.58 -52.77
CA GLU A 65 -12.58 8.34 -51.90
C GLU A 65 -13.55 7.41 -51.14
N SER A 66 -14.11 6.40 -51.81
CA SER A 66 -14.95 5.37 -51.19
C SER A 66 -14.13 4.57 -50.17
N PHE A 67 -12.91 4.19 -50.49
CA PHE A 67 -12.01 3.49 -49.57
C PHE A 67 -11.73 4.33 -48.30
N ASP A 68 -11.39 5.61 -48.47
CA ASP A 68 -11.10 6.49 -47.34
C ASP A 68 -12.31 6.69 -46.42
N HIS A 69 -13.52 6.67 -46.97
CA HIS A 69 -14.77 6.73 -46.21
C HIS A 69 -15.13 5.40 -45.56
N GLU A 70 -15.15 4.31 -46.34
CA GLU A 70 -15.57 2.98 -45.90
C GLU A 70 -14.57 2.39 -44.88
N SER A 71 -13.28 2.62 -45.09
CA SER A 71 -12.26 2.19 -44.14
C SER A 71 -12.40 2.89 -42.78
N LYS A 72 -12.73 4.18 -42.77
CA LYS A 72 -13.06 4.88 -41.52
C LYS A 72 -14.29 4.25 -40.83
N VAL A 73 -15.37 4.03 -41.56
CA VAL A 73 -16.56 3.43 -40.97
C VAL A 73 -16.32 2.01 -40.47
N ALA A 74 -15.58 1.18 -41.21
CA ALA A 74 -15.35 -0.22 -40.85
C ALA A 74 -14.30 -0.38 -39.73
N PHE A 75 -13.29 0.48 -39.68
CA PHE A 75 -12.14 0.32 -38.76
C PHE A 75 -12.09 1.36 -37.64
N GLU A 76 -12.76 2.51 -37.74
CA GLU A 76 -13.04 3.35 -36.56
C GLU A 76 -13.93 2.59 -35.55
N TRP A 77 -14.76 1.65 -36.02
CA TRP A 77 -15.51 0.75 -35.12
C TRP A 77 -14.62 -0.25 -34.39
N TYR A 78 -13.51 -0.65 -34.99
CA TYR A 78 -12.51 -1.54 -34.36
C TYR A 78 -11.61 -0.79 -33.38
N ASP A 79 -11.26 0.46 -33.67
CA ASP A 79 -10.55 1.37 -32.76
C ASP A 79 -11.40 1.75 -31.51
N LEU A 80 -12.75 1.64 -31.61
CA LEU A 80 -13.67 1.89 -30.50
C LEU A 80 -13.81 0.71 -29.51
N GLN A 81 -13.25 -0.46 -29.82
CA GLN A 81 -13.31 -1.63 -28.94
C GLN A 81 -12.17 -1.65 -27.89
N ILE A 82 -11.17 -0.82 -28.01
CA ILE A 82 -10.10 -0.71 -27.02
C ILE A 82 -10.52 0.34 -25.98
N ARG A 83 -10.71 -0.12 -24.73
CA ARG A 83 -10.96 0.83 -23.65
C ARG A 83 -9.76 1.71 -23.35
N GLN A 84 -10.00 2.84 -22.76
CA GLN A 84 -8.93 3.71 -22.28
C GLN A 84 -8.12 3.00 -21.18
N PRO A 85 -6.78 3.08 -21.22
CA PRO A 85 -5.96 2.60 -20.11
C PRO A 85 -6.16 3.46 -18.87
N ILE A 86 -6.20 2.78 -17.74
CA ILE A 86 -6.30 3.39 -16.42
C ILE A 86 -4.90 3.61 -15.88
N VAL A 87 -4.54 4.89 -15.69
CA VAL A 87 -3.24 5.32 -15.19
C VAL A 87 -3.36 5.76 -13.73
N ALA A 88 -2.68 5.09 -12.84
CA ALA A 88 -2.60 5.51 -11.44
C ALA A 88 -1.36 6.38 -11.19
N VAL A 89 -1.54 7.50 -10.46
CA VAL A 89 -0.42 8.37 -10.07
C VAL A 89 -0.14 8.19 -8.58
N LEU A 90 1.09 7.76 -8.27
CA LEU A 90 1.52 7.33 -6.96
C LEU A 90 2.75 8.08 -6.49
N GLY A 91 3.04 8.01 -5.20
CA GLY A 91 4.23 8.60 -4.60
C GLY A 91 3.92 9.21 -3.23
N HIS A 92 4.96 9.66 -2.57
CA HIS A 92 4.86 10.27 -1.25
C HIS A 92 4.01 11.56 -1.23
N VAL A 93 3.49 11.94 -0.06
CA VAL A 93 2.92 13.28 0.15
C VAL A 93 3.97 14.32 -0.24
N ASP A 94 3.55 15.41 -0.85
CA ASP A 94 4.42 16.49 -1.35
C ASP A 94 5.39 16.13 -2.49
N SER A 95 5.36 14.93 -3.06
CA SER A 95 6.16 14.60 -4.27
C SER A 95 5.70 15.38 -5.52
N GLY A 96 4.50 15.98 -5.47
CA GLY A 96 3.93 16.80 -6.54
C GLY A 96 3.02 16.03 -7.51
N LYS A 97 2.34 14.96 -7.04
CA LYS A 97 1.35 14.20 -7.82
C LYS A 97 0.25 15.10 -8.38
N THR A 98 -0.45 15.81 -7.49
CA THR A 98 -1.55 16.72 -7.87
C THR A 98 -1.06 17.87 -8.74
N SER A 99 0.13 18.41 -8.44
CA SER A 99 0.74 19.45 -9.30
C SER A 99 1.04 18.95 -10.71
N LEU A 100 1.48 17.70 -10.86
CA LEU A 100 1.69 17.05 -12.15
C LEU A 100 0.37 16.93 -12.92
N LEU A 101 -0.67 16.46 -12.25
CA LEU A 101 -1.99 16.29 -12.85
C LEU A 101 -2.65 17.61 -13.19
N ASP A 102 -2.57 18.61 -12.32
CA ASP A 102 -3.03 19.97 -12.61
C ASP A 102 -2.35 20.56 -13.84
N ARG A 103 -1.05 20.30 -14.00
CA ARG A 103 -0.31 20.76 -15.16
C ARG A 103 -0.75 20.07 -16.45
N ILE A 104 -1.07 18.78 -16.39
CA ILE A 104 -1.58 18.02 -17.53
C ILE A 104 -3.00 18.48 -17.89
N ARG A 105 -3.86 18.72 -16.89
CA ARG A 105 -5.24 19.16 -17.07
C ARG A 105 -5.39 20.64 -17.43
N GLY A 106 -4.39 21.45 -17.14
CA GLY A 106 -4.49 22.92 -17.18
C GLY A 106 -5.36 23.49 -16.06
N THR A 107 -5.47 22.78 -14.94
CA THR A 107 -6.30 23.12 -13.76
C THR A 107 -5.44 23.58 -12.59
N GLY A 108 -6.05 24.01 -11.50
CA GLY A 108 -5.39 24.42 -10.26
C GLY A 108 -6.09 23.81 -9.05
N VAL A 109 -6.31 22.48 -9.05
CA VAL A 109 -7.00 21.75 -7.98
C VAL A 109 -6.20 21.80 -6.69
N GLN A 110 -4.87 21.62 -6.74
CA GLN A 110 -4.00 21.67 -5.58
C GLN A 110 -4.14 22.97 -4.76
N GLY A 111 -4.28 24.11 -5.43
CA GLY A 111 -4.44 25.39 -4.74
C GLY A 111 -5.79 25.57 -4.02
N ARG A 112 -6.71 24.63 -4.18
CA ARG A 112 -8.07 24.67 -3.63
C ARG A 112 -8.30 23.64 -2.52
N GLU A 113 -7.45 22.61 -2.45
CA GLU A 113 -7.52 21.60 -1.40
C GLU A 113 -6.97 22.15 -0.08
N ALA A 114 -7.59 21.81 1.02
CA ALA A 114 -7.17 22.24 2.36
C ALA A 114 -5.74 21.74 2.65
N GLY A 115 -4.83 22.68 2.89
CA GLY A 115 -3.40 22.36 3.10
C GLY A 115 -2.63 21.96 1.84
N GLY A 116 -3.24 22.04 0.63
CA GLY A 116 -2.60 21.64 -0.63
C GLY A 116 -2.33 20.14 -0.76
N ILE A 117 -3.00 19.32 0.05
CA ILE A 117 -2.85 17.86 0.12
C ILE A 117 -4.11 17.21 -0.45
N THR A 118 -3.94 16.27 -1.38
CA THR A 118 -5.04 15.47 -1.94
C THR A 118 -5.64 14.56 -0.87
N GLN A 119 -6.91 14.75 -0.55
CA GLN A 119 -7.62 14.03 0.51
C GLN A 119 -8.64 13.00 -0.04
N HIS A 120 -9.02 13.10 -1.30
CA HIS A 120 -10.00 12.23 -1.95
C HIS A 120 -9.46 11.71 -3.29
N ILE A 121 -9.94 10.53 -3.70
CA ILE A 121 -9.58 9.95 -5.00
C ILE A 121 -10.31 10.72 -6.10
N GLY A 122 -9.57 11.18 -7.11
CA GLY A 122 -10.09 11.84 -8.28
C GLY A 122 -9.81 11.05 -9.55
N ALA A 123 -10.65 11.21 -10.57
CA ALA A 123 -10.43 10.64 -11.88
C ALA A 123 -10.69 11.69 -12.95
N SER A 124 -9.85 11.69 -13.98
CA SER A 124 -9.99 12.62 -15.12
C SER A 124 -9.67 11.90 -16.42
N PHE A 125 -10.46 12.18 -17.43
CA PHE A 125 -10.21 11.69 -18.78
C PHE A 125 -9.32 12.66 -19.56
N LEU A 126 -8.21 12.17 -20.10
CA LEU A 126 -7.27 12.88 -20.94
C LEU A 126 -7.41 12.40 -22.38
N PRO A 127 -8.07 13.17 -23.29
CA PRO A 127 -8.27 12.77 -24.69
C PRO A 127 -6.96 12.64 -25.47
N SER A 128 -6.94 11.80 -26.50
CA SER A 128 -5.79 11.59 -27.37
C SER A 128 -5.33 12.89 -28.07
N GLU A 129 -6.27 13.78 -28.45
CA GLU A 129 -5.96 15.06 -29.05
C GLU A 129 -5.16 15.94 -28.11
N THR A 130 -5.55 16.04 -26.85
CA THR A 130 -4.81 16.79 -25.83
C THR A 130 -3.41 16.22 -25.62
N ILE A 131 -3.29 14.89 -25.61
CA ILE A 131 -1.98 14.21 -25.52
C ILE A 131 -1.10 14.57 -26.73
N LYS A 132 -1.67 14.57 -27.95
CA LYS A 132 -0.98 14.98 -29.16
C LYS A 132 -0.45 16.41 -29.08
N GLU A 133 -1.29 17.33 -28.66
CA GLU A 133 -0.92 18.74 -28.49
C GLU A 133 0.22 18.91 -27.48
N MET A 134 0.16 18.19 -26.36
CA MET A 134 1.16 18.25 -25.30
C MET A 134 2.49 17.61 -25.70
N CYS A 135 2.46 16.46 -26.34
CA CYS A 135 3.65 15.74 -26.81
C CYS A 135 4.29 16.41 -28.03
N GLY A 136 3.52 17.13 -28.85
CA GLY A 136 4.01 17.84 -30.04
C GLY A 136 4.80 16.91 -30.99
N PRO A 137 6.04 17.26 -31.37
CA PRO A 137 6.83 16.46 -32.31
C PRO A 137 7.11 15.03 -31.87
N LEU A 138 7.12 14.75 -30.56
CA LEU A 138 7.35 13.40 -30.00
C LEU A 138 6.23 12.44 -30.38
N TYR A 139 5.02 12.94 -30.55
CA TYR A 139 3.85 12.10 -30.88
C TYR A 139 3.93 11.46 -32.27
N LYS A 140 4.65 12.10 -33.23
CA LYS A 140 4.84 11.55 -34.58
C LYS A 140 5.46 10.15 -34.60
N LYS A 141 6.24 9.79 -33.57
CA LYS A 141 6.81 8.44 -33.46
C LYS A 141 5.76 7.43 -33.00
N LEU A 142 4.77 7.85 -32.20
CA LEU A 142 3.67 7.05 -31.67
C LEU A 142 2.55 6.85 -32.70
N GLU A 143 2.38 7.77 -33.65
CA GLU A 143 1.40 7.65 -34.74
C GLU A 143 1.66 6.47 -35.70
N LYS A 144 2.88 5.95 -35.73
CA LYS A 144 3.25 4.78 -36.53
C LYS A 144 2.80 3.45 -35.90
N SER A 145 2.30 3.47 -34.67
CA SER A 145 1.73 2.29 -34.01
C SER A 145 0.37 1.93 -34.62
N GLU A 146 0.15 0.66 -34.91
CA GLU A 146 -1.09 0.13 -35.47
C GLU A 146 -2.29 0.34 -34.52
N HIS A 147 -2.04 0.55 -33.23
CA HIS A 147 -3.05 0.65 -32.19
C HIS A 147 -3.07 2.04 -31.55
N LYS A 148 -4.16 2.77 -31.81
CA LYS A 148 -4.37 4.12 -31.26
C LYS A 148 -5.12 4.01 -29.94
N VAL A 149 -4.52 4.53 -28.86
CA VAL A 149 -5.19 4.66 -27.57
C VAL A 149 -6.14 5.87 -27.64
N PRO A 150 -7.45 5.71 -27.32
CA PRO A 150 -8.44 6.78 -27.47
C PRO A 150 -8.23 7.92 -26.46
N GLY A 151 -7.48 7.69 -25.42
CA GLY A 151 -7.13 8.62 -24.35
C GLY A 151 -6.61 7.87 -23.13
N LEU A 152 -6.45 8.57 -22.02
CA LEU A 152 -6.01 8.00 -20.74
C LEU A 152 -7.02 8.38 -19.65
N LEU A 153 -7.45 7.42 -18.84
CA LEU A 153 -8.14 7.70 -17.60
C LEU A 153 -7.10 7.80 -16.48
N VAL A 154 -6.84 9.00 -16.00
CA VAL A 154 -5.84 9.24 -14.97
C VAL A 154 -6.52 9.36 -13.62
N ILE A 155 -6.04 8.57 -12.66
CA ILE A 155 -6.56 8.54 -11.29
C ILE A 155 -5.57 9.27 -10.39
N ASP A 156 -6.04 10.35 -9.76
CA ASP A 156 -5.35 11.09 -8.71
C ASP A 156 -5.73 10.55 -7.34
N THR A 157 -4.74 10.36 -6.50
CA THR A 157 -4.99 9.63 -5.27
C THR A 157 -4.21 10.18 -4.11
N PRO A 158 -4.82 10.21 -2.90
CA PRO A 158 -4.09 10.43 -1.68
C PRO A 158 -3.07 9.30 -1.48
N GLY A 159 -1.78 9.62 -1.57
CA GLY A 159 -0.65 8.73 -1.26
C GLY A 159 -0.81 7.24 -1.61
N HIS A 160 -1.24 6.44 -0.66
CA HIS A 160 -1.34 4.98 -0.72
C HIS A 160 -2.77 4.42 -0.93
N GLU A 161 -3.80 5.26 -0.81
CA GLU A 161 -5.22 4.82 -0.80
C GLU A 161 -5.69 4.19 -2.12
N VAL A 162 -5.02 4.46 -3.25
CA VAL A 162 -5.47 3.99 -4.57
C VAL A 162 -5.51 2.49 -4.69
N PHE A 163 -4.43 1.85 -4.31
CA PHE A 163 -4.30 0.42 -4.54
C PHE A 163 -5.05 -0.41 -3.54
N THR A 164 -5.27 0.14 -2.36
CA THR A 164 -6.14 -0.50 -1.37
C THR A 164 -7.60 -0.42 -1.80
N ASN A 165 -8.02 0.71 -2.42
CA ASN A 165 -9.40 0.92 -2.86
C ASN A 165 -9.68 0.43 -4.30
N LEU A 166 -8.65 0.31 -5.15
CA LEU A 166 -8.78 -0.16 -6.53
C LEU A 166 -8.50 -1.66 -6.67
N ARG A 167 -8.75 -2.42 -5.64
CA ARG A 167 -8.59 -3.87 -5.62
C ARG A 167 -9.75 -4.53 -6.35
N SER A 168 -9.51 -5.16 -7.47
CA SER A 168 -10.45 -6.10 -8.06
C SER A 168 -9.95 -7.53 -7.89
N ARG A 169 -10.85 -8.48 -7.68
CA ARG A 169 -10.50 -9.92 -7.65
C ARG A 169 -9.84 -10.27 -8.98
N GLY A 170 -8.56 -10.71 -8.93
CA GLY A 170 -7.81 -11.11 -10.12
C GLY A 170 -6.88 -10.07 -10.74
N GLY A 171 -6.74 -8.84 -10.17
CA GLY A 171 -5.80 -7.85 -10.71
C GLY A 171 -5.91 -6.47 -10.07
N SER A 172 -5.10 -5.54 -10.55
CA SER A 172 -5.24 -4.11 -10.24
C SER A 172 -6.26 -3.47 -11.19
N ALA A 173 -7.02 -2.49 -10.70
CA ALA A 173 -7.84 -1.66 -11.59
C ALA A 173 -7.00 -0.76 -12.49
N ALA A 174 -5.77 -0.44 -12.09
CA ALA A 174 -4.84 0.33 -12.91
C ALA A 174 -4.09 -0.58 -13.89
N ASP A 175 -4.02 -0.15 -15.14
CA ASP A 175 -3.28 -0.84 -16.19
C ASP A 175 -1.79 -0.50 -16.16
N ILE A 176 -1.46 0.74 -15.81
CA ILE A 176 -0.10 1.27 -15.70
C ILE A 176 -0.05 2.34 -14.60
N ALA A 177 1.12 2.55 -14.00
CA ALA A 177 1.28 3.56 -12.97
C ALA A 177 2.41 4.54 -13.27
N ILE A 178 2.27 5.78 -12.74
CA ILE A 178 3.32 6.77 -12.67
C ILE A 178 3.74 6.91 -11.20
N LEU A 179 4.98 6.53 -10.90
CA LEU A 179 5.56 6.71 -9.57
C LEU A 179 6.29 8.06 -9.51
N VAL A 180 5.70 9.03 -8.80
CA VAL A 180 6.26 10.38 -8.68
C VAL A 180 7.24 10.44 -7.50
N VAL A 181 8.49 10.71 -7.78
CA VAL A 181 9.59 10.82 -6.82
C VAL A 181 10.14 12.24 -6.83
N ASP A 182 10.37 12.82 -5.65
CA ASP A 182 11.02 14.13 -5.52
C ASP A 182 12.53 13.96 -5.74
N VAL A 183 13.08 14.71 -6.70
CA VAL A 183 14.50 14.65 -7.09
C VAL A 183 15.47 14.91 -5.93
N ASN A 184 15.07 15.72 -4.95
CA ASN A 184 15.90 16.08 -3.80
C ASN A 184 15.72 15.17 -2.58
N ARG A 185 14.56 14.51 -2.47
CA ARG A 185 14.23 13.65 -1.32
C ARG A 185 14.38 12.16 -1.62
N GLY A 186 14.38 11.77 -2.91
CA GLY A 186 14.44 10.36 -3.31
C GLY A 186 13.23 9.54 -2.83
N PHE A 187 13.46 8.28 -2.55
CA PHE A 187 12.44 7.36 -2.07
C PHE A 187 12.09 7.63 -0.61
N GLN A 188 10.82 7.85 -0.35
CA GLN A 188 10.23 8.07 0.96
C GLN A 188 9.39 6.86 1.39
N PRO A 189 8.98 6.71 2.67
CA PRO A 189 8.22 5.54 3.13
C PRO A 189 7.01 5.18 2.27
N GLN A 190 6.15 6.14 1.93
CA GLN A 190 4.99 5.90 1.07
C GLN A 190 5.35 5.56 -0.39
N THR A 191 6.51 6.05 -0.89
CA THR A 191 7.02 5.66 -2.21
C THR A 191 7.40 4.19 -2.22
N ASN A 192 8.07 3.72 -1.17
CA ASN A 192 8.45 2.32 -1.00
C ASN A 192 7.21 1.42 -0.84
N GLU A 193 6.20 1.88 -0.11
CA GLU A 193 4.91 1.19 0.00
C GLU A 193 4.24 1.06 -1.37
N SER A 194 4.11 2.17 -2.10
CA SER A 194 3.55 2.18 -3.46
C SER A 194 4.26 1.18 -4.37
N LEU A 195 5.59 1.12 -4.28
CA LEU A 195 6.40 0.21 -5.10
C LEU A 195 6.17 -1.26 -4.74
N LYS A 196 6.09 -1.60 -3.45
CA LYS A 196 5.77 -2.96 -2.99
C LYS A 196 4.38 -3.40 -3.49
N ILE A 197 3.41 -2.50 -3.49
CA ILE A 197 2.06 -2.76 -4.00
C ILE A 197 2.10 -2.99 -5.52
N LEU A 198 2.79 -2.14 -6.28
CA LEU A 198 2.98 -2.32 -7.73
C LEU A 198 3.60 -3.68 -8.04
N GLN A 199 4.60 -4.09 -7.26
CA GLN A 199 5.26 -5.39 -7.38
C GLN A 199 4.30 -6.55 -7.10
N SER A 200 3.57 -6.49 -5.99
CA SER A 200 2.63 -7.55 -5.60
C SER A 200 1.50 -7.73 -6.62
N ARG A 201 1.10 -6.66 -7.31
CA ARG A 201 0.03 -6.63 -8.32
C ARG A 201 0.52 -6.80 -9.75
N LYS A 202 1.83 -6.84 -9.96
CA LYS A 202 2.46 -6.91 -11.29
C LYS A 202 1.95 -5.80 -12.24
N VAL A 203 1.77 -4.58 -11.70
CA VAL A 203 1.40 -3.40 -12.49
C VAL A 203 2.67 -2.79 -13.08
N PRO A 204 2.76 -2.63 -14.41
CA PRO A 204 3.86 -1.91 -15.02
C PRO A 204 3.85 -0.44 -14.58
N PHE A 205 5.01 0.17 -14.42
CA PHE A 205 5.11 1.55 -14.02
C PHE A 205 6.33 2.24 -14.64
N LEU A 206 6.29 3.57 -14.63
CA LEU A 206 7.43 4.43 -14.92
C LEU A 206 7.63 5.42 -13.78
N VAL A 207 8.83 5.97 -13.66
CA VAL A 207 9.19 6.93 -12.61
C VAL A 207 9.20 8.34 -13.18
N ALA A 208 8.40 9.22 -12.60
CA ALA A 208 8.47 10.66 -12.83
C ALA A 208 9.33 11.30 -11.74
N LEU A 209 10.59 11.60 -12.05
CA LEU A 209 11.53 12.25 -11.13
C LEU A 209 11.25 13.75 -11.13
N ASN A 210 10.40 14.19 -10.21
CA ASN A 210 9.81 15.53 -10.20
C ASN A 210 10.64 16.56 -9.44
N LYS A 211 10.34 17.84 -9.69
CA LYS A 211 10.95 19.02 -9.08
C LYS A 211 12.40 19.27 -9.52
N CYS A 212 12.77 18.92 -10.76
CA CYS A 212 14.08 19.21 -11.30
C CYS A 212 14.42 20.71 -11.26
N ASP A 213 13.41 21.58 -11.32
CA ASP A 213 13.55 23.02 -11.15
C ASP A 213 14.04 23.46 -9.76
N GLN A 214 14.04 22.58 -8.77
CA GLN A 214 14.54 22.82 -7.40
C GLN A 214 15.97 22.31 -7.18
N ILE A 215 16.62 21.76 -8.18
CA ILE A 215 18.05 21.45 -8.13
C ILE A 215 18.82 22.77 -7.99
N SER A 216 19.79 22.81 -7.08
CA SER A 216 20.57 24.03 -6.83
C SER A 216 21.26 24.51 -8.09
N GLY A 217 21.02 25.76 -8.46
CA GLY A 217 21.61 26.37 -9.68
C GLY A 217 20.86 26.07 -10.97
N TRP A 218 19.75 25.32 -10.95
CA TRP A 218 18.94 25.05 -12.13
C TRP A 218 18.46 26.36 -12.79
N ARG A 219 18.79 26.54 -14.04
CA ARG A 219 18.32 27.69 -14.82
C ARG A 219 16.96 27.41 -15.43
N LYS A 220 16.06 28.38 -15.32
CA LYS A 220 14.73 28.27 -15.94
C LYS A 220 14.88 28.19 -17.46
N SER A 221 14.37 27.14 -18.05
CA SER A 221 14.32 26.92 -19.50
C SER A 221 12.97 27.36 -20.06
N GLU A 222 12.97 27.89 -21.30
CA GLU A 222 11.74 28.21 -22.04
C GLU A 222 11.18 26.98 -22.75
N THR A 223 12.00 25.96 -22.99
CA THR A 223 11.54 24.70 -23.60
C THR A 223 10.76 23.86 -22.63
N LYS A 224 9.77 23.12 -23.15
CA LYS A 224 9.03 22.10 -22.37
C LYS A 224 9.72 20.74 -22.42
N PHE A 225 10.69 20.55 -23.30
CA PHE A 225 11.38 19.27 -23.50
C PHE A 225 12.56 19.13 -22.55
N ILE A 226 12.55 18.11 -21.69
CA ILE A 226 13.61 17.92 -20.70
C ILE A 226 14.97 17.65 -21.34
N SER A 227 15.01 16.93 -22.46
CA SER A 227 16.26 16.65 -23.18
C SER A 227 16.96 17.90 -23.69
N GLN A 228 16.21 18.96 -23.99
CA GLN A 228 16.76 20.26 -24.35
C GLN A 228 17.11 21.08 -23.11
N ALA A 229 16.20 21.09 -22.11
CA ALA A 229 16.40 21.81 -20.87
C ALA A 229 17.67 21.37 -20.13
N ILE A 230 18.02 20.07 -20.15
CA ILE A 230 19.26 19.53 -19.57
C ILE A 230 20.49 20.10 -20.31
N LYS A 231 20.47 20.18 -21.64
CA LYS A 231 21.60 20.73 -22.44
C LYS A 231 21.85 22.22 -22.20
N GLU A 232 20.83 22.95 -21.76
CA GLU A 232 20.92 24.38 -21.42
C GLU A 232 21.53 24.61 -20.02
N GLN A 233 21.65 23.54 -19.19
CA GLN A 233 22.24 23.66 -17.86
C GLN A 233 23.76 23.56 -17.89
N ASP A 234 24.40 24.14 -16.87
CA ASP A 234 25.83 24.00 -16.65
C ASP A 234 26.22 22.55 -16.39
N ALA A 235 27.43 22.15 -16.77
CA ALA A 235 27.91 20.76 -16.65
C ALA A 235 27.81 20.21 -15.21
N SER A 236 28.03 21.07 -14.21
CA SER A 236 27.88 20.68 -12.79
C SER A 236 26.46 20.29 -12.44
N ILE A 237 25.47 21.01 -12.98
CA ILE A 237 24.03 20.72 -12.72
C ILE A 237 23.59 19.49 -13.48
N GLN A 238 24.10 19.27 -14.69
CA GLN A 238 23.87 18.02 -15.44
C GLN A 238 24.41 16.81 -14.67
N THR A 239 25.61 16.93 -14.09
CA THR A 239 26.21 15.87 -13.26
C THR A 239 25.40 15.64 -11.98
N ASP A 240 24.91 16.69 -11.30
CA ASP A 240 24.06 16.54 -10.10
C ASP A 240 22.74 15.85 -10.43
N LEU A 241 22.09 16.21 -11.55
CA LEU A 241 20.88 15.51 -12.00
C LEU A 241 21.18 14.04 -12.32
N ASP A 242 22.28 13.75 -13.01
CA ASP A 242 22.67 12.37 -13.30
C ASP A 242 22.93 11.57 -12.02
N GLN A 243 23.60 12.15 -11.03
CA GLN A 243 23.79 11.50 -9.73
C GLN A 243 22.45 11.16 -9.06
N LYS A 244 21.49 12.10 -9.06
CA LYS A 244 20.15 11.87 -8.50
C LYS A 244 19.37 10.80 -9.25
N ILE A 245 19.54 10.69 -10.57
CA ILE A 245 18.96 9.60 -11.36
C ILE A 245 19.58 8.27 -10.94
N TYR A 246 20.92 8.20 -10.78
CA TYR A 246 21.60 6.98 -10.35
C TYR A 246 21.26 6.56 -8.91
N ASP A 247 20.95 7.49 -8.01
CA ASP A 247 20.46 7.20 -6.68
C ASP A 247 19.09 6.46 -6.75
N VAL A 248 18.21 6.90 -7.67
CA VAL A 248 16.94 6.23 -7.94
C VAL A 248 17.16 4.86 -8.59
N VAL A 249 18.06 4.75 -9.57
CA VAL A 249 18.45 3.48 -10.22
C VAL A 249 18.98 2.48 -9.17
N GLY A 250 19.86 2.94 -8.29
CA GLY A 250 20.43 2.12 -7.20
C GLY A 250 19.34 1.57 -6.28
N THR A 251 18.38 2.42 -5.87
CA THR A 251 17.26 1.99 -5.02
C THR A 251 16.38 0.96 -5.72
N LEU A 252 16.03 1.18 -6.99
CA LEU A 252 15.24 0.23 -7.77
C LEU A 252 15.98 -1.09 -8.02
N SER A 253 17.30 -1.04 -8.21
CA SER A 253 18.15 -2.22 -8.39
C SER A 253 18.18 -3.11 -7.14
N ILE A 254 18.24 -2.53 -5.93
CA ILE A 254 18.16 -3.27 -4.67
C ILE A 254 16.82 -4.03 -4.57
N LEU A 255 15.75 -3.49 -5.15
CA LEU A 255 14.44 -4.11 -5.19
C LEU A 255 14.22 -5.07 -6.38
N GLY A 256 15.28 -5.32 -7.16
CA GLY A 256 15.28 -6.26 -8.26
C GLY A 256 14.80 -5.72 -9.61
N TYR A 257 14.66 -4.38 -9.75
CA TYR A 257 14.27 -3.76 -11.00
C TYR A 257 15.46 -3.21 -11.78
N LYS A 258 15.49 -3.45 -13.08
CA LYS A 258 16.35 -2.72 -14.00
C LYS A 258 15.68 -1.39 -14.34
N SER A 259 16.39 -0.29 -14.27
CA SER A 259 15.87 1.03 -14.58
C SER A 259 16.96 1.95 -15.11
N GLU A 260 16.60 2.89 -15.97
CA GLU A 260 17.52 3.89 -16.51
C GLU A 260 16.75 5.17 -16.90
N ALA A 261 17.47 6.26 -17.13
CA ALA A 261 16.89 7.46 -17.71
C ALA A 261 16.28 7.17 -19.09
N PHE A 262 15.05 7.65 -19.33
CA PHE A 262 14.27 7.33 -20.53
C PHE A 262 15.02 7.55 -21.86
N TYR A 263 15.98 8.48 -21.90
CA TYR A 263 16.79 8.80 -23.08
C TYR A 263 18.03 7.91 -23.25
N ARG A 264 18.28 7.00 -22.30
CA ARG A 264 19.37 6.00 -22.32
C ARG A 264 18.85 4.58 -22.44
N ILE A 265 17.55 4.35 -22.31
CA ILE A 265 16.93 3.02 -22.39
C ILE A 265 17.04 2.49 -23.82
N GLU A 266 17.55 1.28 -23.96
CA GLU A 266 17.60 0.53 -25.21
C GLU A 266 16.36 -0.35 -25.41
N ASP A 267 15.85 -0.95 -24.33
CA ASP A 267 14.67 -1.82 -24.37
C ASP A 267 13.68 -1.48 -23.24
N PHE A 268 12.62 -0.75 -23.59
CA PHE A 268 11.52 -0.43 -22.68
C PHE A 268 10.74 -1.65 -22.16
N LYS A 269 11.02 -2.88 -22.69
CA LYS A 269 10.39 -4.13 -22.22
C LYS A 269 10.99 -4.63 -20.92
N SER A 270 12.27 -4.40 -20.73
CA SER A 270 13.04 -4.97 -19.63
C SER A 270 13.45 -3.93 -18.59
N GLU A 271 13.33 -2.63 -18.91
CA GLU A 271 13.84 -1.53 -18.08
C GLU A 271 12.74 -0.53 -17.76
N ILE A 272 12.70 -0.08 -16.49
CA ILE A 272 11.79 0.95 -16.02
C ILE A 272 12.35 2.33 -16.42
N ALA A 273 11.52 3.11 -17.10
CA ALA A 273 11.87 4.44 -17.52
C ALA A 273 11.82 5.44 -16.35
N ILE A 274 12.92 6.19 -16.15
CA ILE A 274 12.98 7.33 -15.25
C ILE A 274 12.95 8.59 -16.11
N VAL A 275 11.90 9.40 -15.94
CA VAL A 275 11.71 10.66 -16.68
C VAL A 275 11.85 11.82 -15.72
N PRO A 276 12.94 12.63 -15.81
CA PRO A 276 13.06 13.86 -15.04
C PRO A 276 12.02 14.87 -15.51
N ILE A 277 11.32 15.49 -14.57
CA ILE A 277 10.26 16.47 -14.86
C ILE A 277 10.25 17.62 -13.86
N SER A 278 9.60 18.70 -14.24
CA SER A 278 9.11 19.72 -13.33
C SER A 278 7.62 19.96 -13.57
N ALA A 279 6.79 19.47 -12.65
CA ALA A 279 5.35 19.71 -12.69
C ALA A 279 5.02 21.20 -12.66
N ARG A 280 5.82 22.01 -11.95
CA ARG A 280 5.65 23.47 -11.82
C ARG A 280 5.88 24.19 -13.14
N SER A 281 6.99 23.93 -13.83
CA SER A 281 7.35 24.60 -15.09
C SER A 281 6.74 23.92 -16.32
N GLY A 282 6.38 22.64 -16.22
CA GLY A 282 5.88 21.81 -17.32
C GLY A 282 6.98 21.14 -18.16
N VAL A 283 8.24 21.31 -17.78
CA VAL A 283 9.39 20.67 -18.43
C VAL A 283 9.34 19.15 -18.18
N GLY A 284 9.56 18.35 -19.23
CA GLY A 284 9.59 16.88 -19.19
C GLY A 284 8.21 16.21 -19.25
N ILE A 285 7.11 16.96 -19.18
CA ILE A 285 5.77 16.39 -19.31
C ILE A 285 5.50 15.80 -20.69
N PRO A 286 5.92 16.43 -21.81
CA PRO A 286 5.79 15.84 -23.14
C PRO A 286 6.47 14.46 -23.25
N GLU A 287 7.67 14.33 -22.70
CA GLU A 287 8.38 13.04 -22.69
C GLU A 287 7.72 12.02 -21.78
N LEU A 288 7.27 12.43 -20.59
CA LEU A 288 6.54 11.54 -19.67
C LEU A 288 5.29 10.95 -20.34
N LEU A 289 4.47 11.77 -20.97
CA LEU A 289 3.27 11.34 -21.68
C LEU A 289 3.61 10.49 -22.92
N SER A 290 4.66 10.84 -23.64
CA SER A 290 5.10 10.08 -24.81
C SER A 290 5.56 8.67 -24.43
N VAL A 291 6.36 8.53 -23.36
CA VAL A 291 6.78 7.22 -22.83
C VAL A 291 5.59 6.44 -22.31
N LEU A 292 4.68 7.08 -21.57
CA LEU A 292 3.48 6.45 -21.02
C LEU A 292 2.59 5.87 -22.11
N VAL A 293 2.27 6.67 -23.16
CA VAL A 293 1.46 6.20 -24.30
C VAL A 293 2.16 5.09 -25.07
N GLY A 294 3.48 5.22 -25.31
CA GLY A 294 4.26 4.20 -25.98
C GLY A 294 4.24 2.86 -25.24
N LEU A 295 4.44 2.88 -23.92
CA LEU A 295 4.34 1.69 -23.09
C LEU A 295 2.92 1.09 -23.13
N THR A 296 1.90 1.92 -23.08
CA THR A 296 0.51 1.48 -23.14
C THR A 296 0.19 0.80 -24.47
N GLN A 297 0.54 1.40 -25.58
CA GLN A 297 0.35 0.83 -26.91
C GLN A 297 1.08 -0.48 -27.12
N GLN A 298 2.26 -0.64 -26.53
CA GLN A 298 3.12 -1.80 -26.73
C GLN A 298 2.77 -3.00 -25.86
N TYR A 299 2.27 -2.77 -24.62
CA TYR A 299 2.17 -3.83 -23.61
C TYR A 299 0.76 -4.19 -23.17
N LEU A 300 -0.20 -3.27 -23.36
CA LEU A 300 -1.50 -3.41 -22.72
C LEU A 300 -2.62 -3.83 -23.68
N GLN A 301 -2.34 -4.10 -24.97
CA GLN A 301 -3.34 -4.46 -25.96
C GLN A 301 -4.31 -5.53 -25.47
N LYS A 302 -3.80 -6.70 -25.08
CA LYS A 302 -4.62 -7.82 -24.59
C LYS A 302 -5.43 -7.52 -23.33
N ARG A 303 -5.01 -6.52 -22.53
CA ARG A 303 -5.73 -6.09 -21.33
C ARG A 303 -6.83 -5.08 -21.64
N LEU A 304 -6.68 -4.33 -22.71
CA LEU A 304 -7.58 -3.25 -23.11
C LEU A 304 -8.71 -3.73 -24.02
N ASP A 305 -8.62 -4.93 -24.60
CA ASP A 305 -9.70 -5.52 -25.38
C ASP A 305 -10.95 -5.65 -24.51
N GLN A 306 -12.05 -5.11 -25.03
CA GLN A 306 -13.36 -5.12 -24.35
C GLN A 306 -14.16 -6.40 -24.58
N GLU A 307 -13.71 -7.26 -25.49
CA GLU A 307 -14.43 -8.49 -25.81
C GLU A 307 -14.47 -9.43 -24.61
N GLU A 308 -15.68 -9.77 -24.15
CA GLU A 308 -16.03 -10.77 -23.15
C GLU A 308 -15.80 -10.44 -21.66
N LYS A 309 -15.53 -9.19 -21.28
CA LYS A 309 -15.41 -8.86 -19.85
C LYS A 309 -16.75 -8.48 -19.23
N GLU A 310 -17.00 -9.01 -18.03
CA GLU A 310 -18.18 -8.64 -17.24
C GLU A 310 -18.12 -7.15 -16.88
N PRO A 311 -19.22 -6.38 -17.10
CA PRO A 311 -19.23 -4.96 -16.80
C PRO A 311 -19.09 -4.75 -15.29
N ARG A 312 -18.01 -4.07 -14.90
CA ARG A 312 -17.67 -3.83 -13.48
C ARG A 312 -16.99 -2.51 -13.25
N GLY A 313 -17.18 -2.00 -12.06
CA GLY A 313 -16.52 -0.79 -11.57
C GLY A 313 -16.12 -0.91 -10.11
N ILE A 314 -15.52 0.14 -9.58
CA ILE A 314 -15.17 0.27 -8.17
C ILE A 314 -15.79 1.54 -7.62
N VAL A 315 -16.46 1.43 -6.48
CA VAL A 315 -16.99 2.57 -5.74
C VAL A 315 -15.85 3.28 -5.03
N LEU A 316 -15.65 4.56 -5.34
CA LEU A 316 -14.63 5.38 -4.69
C LEU A 316 -15.15 6.02 -3.41
N GLU A 317 -16.36 6.57 -3.50
CA GLU A 317 -16.96 7.37 -2.47
C GLU A 317 -18.47 7.42 -2.64
N VAL A 318 -19.21 7.51 -1.53
CA VAL A 318 -20.65 7.75 -1.52
C VAL A 318 -20.94 9.04 -0.75
N LYS A 319 -21.74 9.92 -1.35
CA LYS A 319 -22.11 11.23 -0.78
C LYS A 319 -23.58 11.51 -0.95
N ASP A 320 -24.12 12.31 -0.05
CA ASP A 320 -25.43 12.93 -0.21
C ASP A 320 -25.24 14.31 -0.83
N GLU A 321 -25.79 14.51 -2.04
CA GLU A 321 -25.66 15.77 -2.79
C GLU A 321 -26.98 16.47 -2.95
N VAL A 322 -26.99 17.79 -2.68
CA VAL A 322 -28.19 18.61 -2.79
C VAL A 322 -28.76 18.56 -4.22
N GLY A 323 -29.99 18.14 -4.36
CA GLY A 323 -30.70 18.05 -5.65
C GLY A 323 -30.49 16.73 -6.41
N LEU A 324 -29.51 15.90 -6.05
CA LEU A 324 -29.27 14.58 -6.66
C LEU A 324 -29.60 13.44 -5.67
N GLY A 325 -29.62 13.73 -4.36
CA GLY A 325 -29.73 12.72 -3.32
C GLY A 325 -28.42 11.93 -3.19
N GLN A 326 -28.52 10.65 -2.91
CA GLN A 326 -27.36 9.80 -2.77
C GLN A 326 -26.66 9.54 -4.09
N THR A 327 -25.38 9.78 -4.12
CA THR A 327 -24.51 9.61 -5.28
C THR A 327 -23.29 8.78 -4.93
N ALA A 328 -22.85 7.92 -5.85
CA ALA A 328 -21.60 7.19 -5.76
C ALA A 328 -20.66 7.67 -6.88
N ASN A 329 -19.44 8.02 -6.51
CA ASN A 329 -18.34 8.21 -7.45
C ASN A 329 -17.75 6.82 -7.77
N VAL A 330 -17.73 6.45 -9.03
CA VAL A 330 -17.35 5.11 -9.50
C VAL A 330 -16.34 5.22 -10.64
N ILE A 331 -15.36 4.33 -10.64
CA ILE A 331 -14.54 4.06 -11.84
C ILE A 331 -15.07 2.80 -12.50
N LEU A 332 -15.66 2.93 -13.67
CA LEU A 332 -16.02 1.81 -14.52
C LEU A 332 -14.75 1.28 -15.18
N ILE A 333 -14.40 0.02 -14.88
CA ILE A 333 -13.14 -0.60 -15.30
C ILE A 333 -13.30 -1.37 -16.61
N ASP A 334 -14.36 -2.17 -16.69
CA ASP A 334 -14.65 -3.03 -17.83
C ASP A 334 -16.13 -2.91 -18.21
N GLY A 335 -16.44 -3.08 -19.49
CA GLY A 335 -17.79 -3.15 -20.04
C GLY A 335 -18.51 -1.81 -20.12
N THR A 336 -19.83 -1.85 -20.13
CA THR A 336 -20.72 -0.70 -20.36
C THR A 336 -21.81 -0.67 -19.31
N ILE A 337 -22.09 0.51 -18.76
CA ILE A 337 -23.25 0.76 -17.90
C ILE A 337 -24.29 1.62 -18.63
N LYS A 338 -25.55 1.17 -18.61
CA LYS A 338 -26.69 1.93 -19.10
C LYS A 338 -27.62 2.27 -17.96
N LYS A 339 -28.39 3.36 -18.10
CA LYS A 339 -29.38 3.78 -17.09
C LYS A 339 -30.44 2.70 -16.79
N GLU A 340 -30.77 1.85 -17.74
CA GLU A 340 -31.71 0.75 -17.59
C GLU A 340 -31.18 -0.49 -16.89
N ASN A 341 -29.84 -0.63 -16.78
CA ASN A 341 -29.21 -1.75 -16.13
C ASN A 341 -29.38 -1.69 -14.61
N SER A 342 -29.38 -2.85 -13.97
CA SER A 342 -29.28 -2.95 -12.53
C SER A 342 -27.80 -2.93 -12.10
N ILE A 343 -27.50 -2.27 -10.99
CA ILE A 343 -26.18 -2.31 -10.35
C ILE A 343 -26.27 -3.14 -9.08
N VAL A 344 -25.28 -3.98 -8.88
CA VAL A 344 -25.14 -4.86 -7.72
C VAL A 344 -23.87 -4.46 -6.97
N VAL A 345 -23.99 -4.10 -5.68
CA VAL A 345 -22.89 -3.54 -4.91
C VAL A 345 -22.98 -3.95 -3.42
N ALA A 346 -21.83 -4.05 -2.76
CA ALA A 346 -21.76 -4.42 -1.34
C ALA A 346 -22.17 -3.26 -0.42
N LYS A 347 -23.01 -3.57 0.56
CA LYS A 347 -23.25 -2.80 1.77
C LYS A 347 -22.63 -3.53 2.96
N ARG A 348 -22.53 -2.87 4.12
CA ARG A 348 -21.89 -3.43 5.31
C ARG A 348 -22.37 -4.84 5.68
N ASP A 349 -23.67 -5.08 5.63
CA ASP A 349 -24.30 -6.34 6.07
C ASP A 349 -25.17 -7.00 4.99
N ALA A 350 -25.15 -6.49 3.75
CA ALA A 350 -26.02 -6.96 2.68
C ALA A 350 -25.47 -6.60 1.29
N VAL A 351 -26.03 -7.22 0.26
CA VAL A 351 -25.85 -6.82 -1.14
C VAL A 351 -27.02 -5.95 -1.55
N ILE A 352 -26.73 -4.83 -2.19
CA ILE A 352 -27.77 -3.94 -2.75
C ILE A 352 -27.87 -4.17 -4.25
N VAL A 353 -29.09 -4.29 -4.72
CA VAL A 353 -29.46 -4.26 -6.14
C VAL A 353 -30.31 -3.03 -6.36
N THR A 354 -29.84 -2.10 -7.17
CA THR A 354 -30.56 -0.85 -7.46
C THR A 354 -30.38 -0.43 -8.92
N LYS A 355 -31.21 0.49 -9.40
CA LYS A 355 -31.09 1.05 -10.74
C LYS A 355 -30.65 2.51 -10.68
N PRO A 356 -29.71 2.92 -11.55
CA PRO A 356 -29.29 4.31 -11.64
C PRO A 356 -30.48 5.21 -12.03
N LYS A 357 -30.72 6.28 -11.27
CA LYS A 357 -31.61 7.37 -11.68
C LYS A 357 -30.96 8.25 -12.74
N ALA A 358 -29.65 8.48 -12.57
CA ALA A 358 -28.83 9.24 -13.50
C ALA A 358 -27.40 8.71 -13.53
N LEU A 359 -26.81 8.69 -14.72
CA LEU A 359 -25.39 8.51 -14.97
C LEU A 359 -24.84 9.87 -15.37
N LEU A 360 -23.81 10.32 -14.68
CA LEU A 360 -23.26 11.66 -14.81
C LEU A 360 -21.76 11.56 -15.14
N LEU A 361 -21.35 12.10 -16.29
CA LEU A 361 -19.95 12.15 -16.69
C LEU A 361 -19.37 13.55 -16.44
N PRO A 362 -18.13 13.66 -15.90
CA PRO A 362 -17.39 14.91 -15.93
C PRO A 362 -17.05 15.26 -17.39
N LYS A 363 -16.81 16.53 -17.68
CA LYS A 363 -16.24 16.90 -18.97
C LYS A 363 -14.80 16.40 -19.08
N PRO A 364 -14.29 16.18 -20.30
CA PRO A 364 -12.87 15.90 -20.51
C PRO A 364 -11.99 16.93 -19.81
N LEU A 365 -10.92 16.50 -19.16
CA LEU A 365 -10.00 17.28 -18.33
C LEU A 365 -10.55 17.80 -17.00
N ASP A 366 -11.89 17.82 -16.81
CA ASP A 366 -12.48 18.16 -15.51
C ASP A 366 -12.26 17.02 -14.53
N GLU A 367 -12.25 17.35 -13.25
CA GLU A 367 -12.07 16.38 -12.19
C GLU A 367 -13.38 16.07 -11.48
N MET A 368 -13.61 14.79 -11.19
CA MET A 368 -14.82 14.32 -10.51
C MET A 368 -15.07 14.98 -9.14
N ARG A 369 -14.04 15.49 -8.50
CA ARG A 369 -14.11 16.13 -7.17
C ARG A 369 -14.47 17.61 -7.20
N ASP A 370 -14.26 18.31 -8.30
CA ASP A 370 -14.52 19.76 -8.34
C ASP A 370 -16.04 20.04 -8.35
N PRO A 371 -16.61 20.61 -7.27
CA PRO A 371 -18.05 20.85 -7.19
C PRO A 371 -18.57 21.88 -8.20
N ARG A 372 -17.68 22.60 -8.89
CA ARG A 372 -18.03 23.59 -9.93
C ARG A 372 -18.13 22.96 -11.31
N ASP A 373 -17.55 21.78 -11.48
CA ASP A 373 -17.58 21.08 -12.74
C ASP A 373 -18.99 20.55 -13.02
N LYS A 374 -19.53 20.97 -14.15
CA LYS A 374 -20.89 20.55 -14.57
C LYS A 374 -20.83 19.15 -15.13
N PHE A 375 -21.32 18.21 -14.39
CA PHE A 375 -21.56 16.87 -14.88
C PHE A 375 -22.63 16.87 -15.99
N LYS A 376 -22.36 16.10 -17.04
CA LYS A 376 -23.31 15.91 -18.13
C LYS A 376 -24.07 14.59 -17.91
N PRO A 377 -25.42 14.62 -17.84
CA PRO A 377 -26.20 13.39 -17.82
C PRO A 377 -26.08 12.66 -19.15
N VAL A 378 -25.84 11.36 -19.07
CA VAL A 378 -25.69 10.49 -20.24
C VAL A 378 -26.55 9.22 -20.09
N PRO A 379 -27.03 8.61 -21.18
CA PRO A 379 -27.80 7.36 -21.11
C PRO A 379 -26.93 6.14 -20.90
N GLN A 380 -25.65 6.21 -21.30
CA GLN A 380 -24.70 5.11 -21.31
C GLN A 380 -23.29 5.63 -21.05
N VAL A 381 -22.46 4.81 -20.39
CA VAL A 381 -21.01 5.04 -20.18
C VAL A 381 -20.27 3.76 -20.49
N ASP A 382 -19.23 3.86 -21.30
CA ASP A 382 -18.32 2.77 -21.65
C ASP A 382 -17.02 2.87 -20.84
N ALA A 383 -16.42 1.74 -20.54
CA ALA A 383 -15.17 1.68 -19.80
C ALA A 383 -13.96 2.12 -20.69
N ALA A 384 -12.87 2.63 -20.09
CA ALA A 384 -12.74 2.97 -18.70
C ALA A 384 -13.17 4.43 -18.47
N ALA A 385 -14.00 4.66 -17.48
CA ALA A 385 -14.51 5.99 -17.21
C ALA A 385 -14.71 6.23 -15.72
N GLY A 386 -14.42 7.46 -15.29
CA GLY A 386 -14.89 7.97 -14.00
C GLY A 386 -16.29 8.55 -14.18
N LEU A 387 -17.23 8.11 -13.37
CA LEU A 387 -18.62 8.59 -13.44
C LEU A 387 -19.22 8.74 -12.05
N LYS A 388 -20.26 9.56 -11.98
CA LYS A 388 -21.09 9.68 -10.79
C LYS A 388 -22.44 9.00 -11.06
N ILE A 389 -22.84 8.10 -10.18
CA ILE A 389 -24.12 7.39 -10.25
C ILE A 389 -25.02 7.95 -9.15
N ALA A 390 -26.21 8.46 -9.54
CA ALA A 390 -27.24 8.82 -8.58
C ALA A 390 -28.25 7.68 -8.47
N SER A 391 -28.52 7.21 -7.24
CA SER A 391 -29.54 6.18 -6.96
C SER A 391 -30.04 6.32 -5.51
N PRO A 392 -31.31 5.93 -5.21
CA PRO A 392 -31.88 6.13 -3.88
C PRO A 392 -31.29 5.22 -2.80
N ASP A 393 -30.75 4.06 -3.18
CA ASP A 393 -30.41 2.98 -2.24
C ASP A 393 -28.91 2.84 -2.00
N LEU A 394 -28.13 3.92 -2.25
CA LEU A 394 -26.67 3.89 -2.08
C LEU A 394 -26.20 4.10 -0.65
N GLU A 395 -27.11 4.35 0.31
CA GLU A 395 -26.77 4.54 1.70
C GLU A 395 -26.11 3.30 2.31
N GLY A 396 -24.90 3.49 2.87
CA GLY A 396 -24.13 2.43 3.51
C GLY A 396 -23.39 1.51 2.53
N VAL A 397 -23.37 1.84 1.24
CA VAL A 397 -22.45 1.20 0.28
C VAL A 397 -21.01 1.45 0.71
N LEU A 398 -20.21 0.39 0.66
CA LEU A 398 -18.83 0.44 1.14
C LEU A 398 -17.89 1.02 0.09
N PRO A 399 -17.11 2.07 0.41
CA PRO A 399 -16.03 2.53 -0.44
C PRO A 399 -15.00 1.41 -0.67
N GLY A 400 -14.51 1.30 -1.90
CA GLY A 400 -13.59 0.23 -2.30
C GLY A 400 -14.29 -1.06 -2.75
N SER A 401 -15.63 -1.16 -2.62
CA SER A 401 -16.37 -2.33 -3.10
C SER A 401 -16.45 -2.38 -4.62
N THR A 402 -16.49 -3.61 -5.15
CA THR A 402 -16.77 -3.83 -6.57
C THR A 402 -18.24 -3.58 -6.85
N LEU A 403 -18.51 -2.86 -7.93
CA LEU A 403 -19.84 -2.65 -8.50
C LEU A 403 -19.94 -3.48 -9.78
N TYR A 404 -20.93 -4.37 -9.86
CA TYR A 404 -21.24 -5.12 -11.07
C TYR A 404 -22.48 -4.55 -11.75
N VAL A 405 -22.50 -4.61 -13.08
CA VAL A 405 -23.63 -4.14 -13.89
C VAL A 405 -24.35 -5.34 -14.50
N ALA A 406 -25.59 -5.55 -14.12
CA ALA A 406 -26.41 -6.66 -14.56
C ALA A 406 -27.46 -6.21 -15.59
N LYS A 407 -27.63 -7.00 -16.66
CA LYS A 407 -28.59 -6.76 -17.75
C LYS A 407 -29.88 -7.51 -17.53
N ASN A 408 -29.88 -8.60 -16.79
CA ASN A 408 -31.00 -9.48 -16.52
C ASN A 408 -30.97 -10.06 -15.11
N ASP A 409 -32.02 -10.76 -14.69
CA ASP A 409 -32.17 -11.31 -13.35
C ASP A 409 -31.15 -12.45 -13.06
N GLU A 410 -30.75 -13.20 -14.08
CA GLU A 410 -29.75 -14.26 -13.95
C GLU A 410 -28.37 -13.67 -13.59
N GLU A 411 -28.00 -12.55 -14.22
CA GLU A 411 -26.77 -11.82 -13.89
C GLU A 411 -26.85 -11.18 -12.49
N ILE A 412 -28.02 -10.68 -12.09
CA ILE A 412 -28.22 -10.17 -10.73
C ILE A 412 -27.93 -11.27 -9.70
N ASP A 413 -28.52 -12.46 -9.86
CA ASP A 413 -28.31 -13.58 -8.96
C ASP A 413 -26.85 -14.04 -8.94
N LYS A 414 -26.20 -14.06 -10.12
CA LYS A 414 -24.79 -14.40 -10.25
C LYS A 414 -23.90 -13.41 -9.48
N PHE A 415 -24.08 -12.11 -9.71
CA PHE A 415 -23.26 -11.07 -9.09
C PHE A 415 -23.55 -10.91 -7.60
N THR A 416 -24.80 -11.12 -7.18
CA THR A 416 -25.16 -11.15 -5.75
C THR A 416 -24.38 -12.23 -5.02
N LYS A 417 -24.39 -13.47 -5.53
CA LYS A 417 -23.61 -14.58 -4.95
C LYS A 417 -22.11 -14.31 -4.97
N LEU A 418 -21.61 -13.66 -6.04
CA LEU A 418 -20.20 -13.30 -6.14
C LEU A 418 -19.80 -12.32 -5.04
N ILE A 419 -20.57 -11.23 -4.87
CA ILE A 419 -20.34 -10.22 -3.84
C ILE A 419 -20.51 -10.84 -2.43
N GLU A 420 -21.53 -11.66 -2.21
CA GLU A 420 -21.69 -12.38 -0.93
C GLU A 420 -20.48 -13.25 -0.61
N SER A 421 -19.95 -13.97 -1.60
CA SER A 421 -18.74 -14.78 -1.42
C SER A 421 -17.49 -13.91 -1.17
N GLU A 422 -17.44 -12.72 -1.76
CA GLU A 422 -16.40 -11.72 -1.50
C GLU A 422 -16.51 -11.20 -0.06
N MET A 423 -17.70 -10.83 0.37
CA MET A 423 -17.98 -10.39 1.74
C MET A 423 -17.67 -11.49 2.76
N GLN A 424 -18.10 -12.73 2.52
CA GLN A 424 -17.78 -13.86 3.41
C GLN A 424 -16.29 -14.15 3.50
N SER A 425 -15.56 -13.98 2.39
CA SER A 425 -14.10 -14.11 2.40
C SER A 425 -13.39 -12.95 3.09
N MET A 426 -14.06 -11.81 3.27
CA MET A 426 -13.60 -10.66 4.04
C MET A 426 -13.84 -10.83 5.54
N PHE A 427 -14.93 -11.48 5.94
CA PHE A 427 -15.10 -11.99 7.30
C PHE A 427 -14.24 -13.26 7.46
N ILE A 428 -12.93 -13.05 7.38
CA ILE A 428 -11.93 -14.08 7.63
C ILE A 428 -12.21 -14.67 9.00
N ASP A 429 -12.02 -15.98 9.13
CA ASP A 429 -11.98 -16.69 10.40
C ASP A 429 -11.41 -15.81 11.50
N THR A 430 -12.29 -15.08 12.17
CA THR A 430 -11.92 -14.27 13.30
C THR A 430 -11.56 -15.26 14.38
N GLU A 431 -10.29 -15.32 14.68
CA GLU A 431 -9.83 -16.11 15.81
C GLU A 431 -10.48 -15.53 17.07
N THR A 432 -10.85 -16.39 18.00
CA THR A 432 -11.44 -15.96 19.28
C THR A 432 -10.47 -15.10 20.11
N ASN A 433 -9.22 -15.02 19.69
CA ASN A 433 -8.17 -14.25 20.35
C ASN A 433 -7.27 -13.60 19.28
N GLY A 434 -7.21 -12.29 19.23
CA GLY A 434 -6.45 -11.55 18.23
C GLY A 434 -6.68 -10.04 18.35
N ILE A 435 -5.98 -9.26 17.54
CA ILE A 435 -6.11 -7.80 17.53
C ILE A 435 -7.46 -7.35 16.94
N ILE A 436 -7.88 -6.15 17.29
CA ILE A 436 -9.02 -5.47 16.67
C ILE A 436 -8.50 -4.48 15.63
N LEU A 437 -8.96 -4.63 14.39
CA LEU A 437 -8.57 -3.80 13.26
C LEU A 437 -9.75 -2.96 12.76
N LYS A 438 -9.54 -1.65 12.62
CA LYS A 438 -10.49 -0.72 12.01
C LYS A 438 -9.83 0.01 10.84
N CYS A 439 -10.49 0.01 9.70
CA CYS A 439 -9.99 0.62 8.47
C CYS A 439 -11.03 1.54 7.82
N ASP A 440 -10.55 2.38 6.93
CA ASP A 440 -11.39 3.28 6.12
C ASP A 440 -12.09 2.55 4.98
N THR A 441 -11.45 1.54 4.39
CA THR A 441 -11.92 0.84 3.19
C THR A 441 -11.69 -0.67 3.25
N ILE A 442 -12.42 -1.41 2.41
CA ILE A 442 -12.26 -2.86 2.24
C ILE A 442 -10.83 -3.21 1.83
N GLY A 443 -10.26 -2.48 0.87
CA GLY A 443 -8.93 -2.77 0.34
C GLY A 443 -7.83 -2.63 1.39
N SER A 444 -7.89 -1.58 2.23
CA SER A 444 -6.97 -1.38 3.36
C SER A 444 -7.08 -2.51 4.37
N LEU A 445 -8.32 -2.90 4.71
CA LEU A 445 -8.60 -3.97 5.66
C LEU A 445 -7.99 -5.28 5.22
N GLU A 446 -8.24 -5.71 3.96
CA GLU A 446 -7.66 -6.95 3.42
C GLU A 446 -6.13 -6.92 3.37
N ALA A 447 -5.54 -5.76 2.95
CA ALA A 447 -4.09 -5.64 2.87
C ALA A 447 -3.43 -5.79 4.25
N ILE A 448 -3.99 -5.13 5.28
CA ILE A 448 -3.46 -5.20 6.64
C ILE A 448 -3.65 -6.60 7.23
N VAL A 449 -4.81 -7.21 7.03
CA VAL A 449 -5.07 -8.59 7.50
C VAL A 449 -4.11 -9.59 6.84
N GLU A 450 -3.83 -9.47 5.54
CA GLU A 450 -2.87 -10.33 4.86
C GLU A 450 -1.44 -10.15 5.42
N MET A 451 -1.05 -8.91 5.74
CA MET A 451 0.27 -8.63 6.34
C MET A 451 0.37 -9.18 7.76
N LEU A 452 -0.67 -9.00 8.58
CA LEU A 452 -0.72 -9.53 9.94
C LEU A 452 -0.67 -11.07 9.94
N LYS A 453 -1.36 -11.73 9.00
CA LYS A 453 -1.26 -13.19 8.80
C LYS A 453 0.16 -13.64 8.47
N ARG A 454 0.86 -12.92 7.60
CA ARG A 454 2.27 -13.22 7.26
C ARG A 454 3.19 -13.08 8.48
N SER A 455 2.90 -12.12 9.36
CA SER A 455 3.61 -11.90 10.64
C SER A 455 3.09 -12.82 11.76
N GLN A 456 2.18 -13.75 11.48
CA GLN A 456 1.56 -14.67 12.44
C GLN A 456 0.83 -13.95 13.59
N VAL A 457 0.32 -12.75 13.35
CA VAL A 457 -0.48 -11.98 14.30
C VAL A 457 -1.96 -12.27 14.02
N PRO A 458 -2.68 -12.90 14.95
CA PRO A 458 -4.09 -13.22 14.78
C PRO A 458 -4.96 -11.97 14.85
N VAL A 459 -6.06 -11.95 14.08
CA VAL A 459 -7.04 -10.86 14.05
C VAL A 459 -8.36 -11.38 14.57
N ALA A 460 -8.84 -10.85 15.69
CA ALA A 460 -10.13 -11.23 16.28
C ALA A 460 -11.30 -10.53 15.59
N LYS A 461 -11.09 -9.31 15.14
CA LYS A 461 -12.13 -8.53 14.46
C LYS A 461 -11.49 -7.55 13.47
N ALA A 462 -12.01 -7.55 12.26
CA ALA A 462 -11.65 -6.57 11.23
C ALA A 462 -12.93 -5.91 10.71
N ASP A 463 -13.02 -4.57 10.75
CA ASP A 463 -14.23 -3.84 10.41
C ASP A 463 -13.91 -2.47 9.79
N ILE A 464 -14.87 -1.88 9.09
CA ILE A 464 -14.75 -0.58 8.42
C ILE A 464 -15.45 0.49 9.24
N GLY A 465 -14.84 1.66 9.30
CA GLY A 465 -15.39 2.84 9.98
C GLY A 465 -14.63 3.23 11.24
N PRO A 466 -15.10 4.26 11.97
CA PRO A 466 -14.41 4.80 13.13
C PRO A 466 -14.31 3.80 14.27
N VAL A 467 -13.27 3.94 15.08
CA VAL A 467 -13.14 3.19 16.34
C VAL A 467 -14.17 3.71 17.32
N ASN A 468 -14.98 2.82 17.85
CA ASN A 468 -16.01 3.12 18.84
C ASN A 468 -15.72 2.45 20.20
N ARG A 469 -16.45 2.82 21.23
CA ARG A 469 -16.29 2.30 22.59
C ARG A 469 -16.36 0.78 22.68
N ARG A 470 -17.23 0.14 21.86
CA ARG A 470 -17.40 -1.32 21.85
C ARG A 470 -16.12 -2.02 21.38
N ASP A 471 -15.42 -1.47 20.39
CA ASP A 471 -14.17 -2.05 19.89
C ASP A 471 -13.09 -2.07 20.99
N VAL A 472 -13.04 -1.01 21.83
CA VAL A 472 -12.11 -0.94 22.97
C VAL A 472 -12.48 -1.94 24.08
N ILE A 473 -13.77 -2.13 24.36
CA ILE A 473 -14.24 -3.12 25.34
C ILE A 473 -13.92 -4.54 24.87
N GLU A 474 -14.08 -4.84 23.60
CA GLU A 474 -13.69 -6.13 23.00
C GLU A 474 -12.18 -6.35 23.12
N ALA A 475 -11.35 -5.34 22.83
CA ALA A 475 -9.88 -5.40 23.02
C ALA A 475 -9.50 -5.64 24.49
N LYS A 476 -10.22 -5.04 25.44
CA LYS A 476 -10.01 -5.27 26.88
C LYS A 476 -10.22 -6.73 27.28
N ALA A 477 -11.26 -7.38 26.76
CA ALA A 477 -11.52 -8.79 27.03
C ALA A 477 -10.42 -9.70 26.46
N ILE A 478 -9.82 -9.31 25.34
CA ILE A 478 -8.68 -10.02 24.73
C ILE A 478 -7.40 -9.80 25.55
N LYS A 479 -7.17 -8.57 26.03
CA LYS A 479 -6.00 -8.21 26.85
C LYS A 479 -5.87 -9.05 28.13
N GLU A 480 -6.98 -9.47 28.73
CA GLU A 480 -6.97 -10.35 29.90
C GLU A 480 -6.33 -11.72 29.60
N LYS A 481 -6.36 -12.16 28.33
CA LYS A 481 -5.78 -13.44 27.89
C LYS A 481 -4.39 -13.24 27.32
N ASP A 482 -4.21 -12.22 26.50
CA ASP A 482 -2.95 -11.84 25.86
C ASP A 482 -2.86 -10.32 25.72
N ARG A 483 -1.93 -9.73 26.45
CA ARG A 483 -1.78 -8.27 26.49
C ARG A 483 -1.33 -7.67 25.17
N HIS A 484 -0.57 -8.41 24.36
CA HIS A 484 -0.07 -7.93 23.07
C HIS A 484 -1.14 -7.99 21.98
N LEU A 485 -2.13 -8.84 22.12
CA LEU A 485 -3.26 -8.96 21.21
C LEU A 485 -4.45 -8.07 21.60
N GLY A 486 -4.55 -7.67 22.89
CA GLY A 486 -5.62 -6.81 23.38
C GLY A 486 -5.41 -5.35 23.04
N ILE A 487 -5.32 -5.03 21.75
CA ILE A 487 -5.07 -3.70 21.20
C ILE A 487 -6.02 -3.38 20.05
N VAL A 488 -6.08 -2.10 19.65
CA VAL A 488 -6.82 -1.67 18.46
C VAL A 488 -5.86 -1.02 17.47
N LEU A 489 -5.85 -1.51 16.23
CA LEU A 489 -5.20 -0.87 15.10
C LEU A 489 -6.24 -0.05 14.33
N ALA A 490 -5.99 1.24 14.17
CA ALA A 490 -6.85 2.19 13.48
C ALA A 490 -6.12 2.76 12.25
N PHE A 491 -6.48 2.27 11.07
CA PHE A 491 -5.89 2.71 9.82
C PHE A 491 -6.78 3.76 9.14
N ASN A 492 -6.28 5.01 9.06
CA ASN A 492 -6.94 6.14 8.39
C ASN A 492 -8.41 6.37 8.82
N VAL A 493 -8.75 6.05 10.05
CA VAL A 493 -10.07 6.25 10.64
C VAL A 493 -9.98 7.09 11.90
N LYS A 494 -11.08 7.75 12.25
CA LYS A 494 -11.17 8.53 13.48
C LYS A 494 -11.44 7.62 14.68
N VAL A 495 -10.82 7.94 15.80
CA VAL A 495 -11.22 7.38 17.10
C VAL A 495 -12.28 8.30 17.70
N LEU A 496 -13.43 7.73 18.05
CA LEU A 496 -14.51 8.50 18.65
C LEU A 496 -14.15 8.90 20.11
N PRO A 497 -14.66 10.04 20.62
CA PRO A 497 -14.32 10.52 21.96
C PRO A 497 -14.61 9.52 23.08
N ASP A 498 -15.72 8.79 22.97
CA ASP A 498 -16.11 7.73 23.93
C ASP A 498 -15.17 6.51 23.89
N ALA A 499 -14.61 6.21 22.73
CA ALA A 499 -13.60 5.15 22.58
C ALA A 499 -12.26 5.58 23.18
N LEU A 500 -11.88 6.85 23.02
CA LEU A 500 -10.65 7.38 23.58
C LEU A 500 -10.69 7.36 25.11
N GLU A 501 -11.79 7.85 25.71
CA GLU A 501 -12.02 7.82 27.17
C GLU A 501 -11.97 6.39 27.73
N GLU A 502 -12.62 5.43 27.06
CA GLU A 502 -12.59 4.01 27.46
C GLU A 502 -11.18 3.42 27.34
N SER A 503 -10.42 3.79 26.30
CA SER A 503 -9.06 3.30 26.09
C SER A 503 -8.10 3.75 27.20
N GLU A 504 -8.19 5.00 27.63
CA GLU A 504 -7.43 5.54 28.75
C GLU A 504 -7.80 4.86 30.07
N THR A 505 -9.11 4.71 30.35
CA THR A 505 -9.61 4.08 31.58
C THR A 505 -9.21 2.60 31.66
N SER A 506 -9.26 1.89 30.53
CA SER A 506 -8.96 0.46 30.46
C SER A 506 -7.49 0.19 30.12
N HIS A 507 -6.66 1.22 29.92
CA HIS A 507 -5.27 1.14 29.49
C HIS A 507 -5.08 0.27 28.23
N ILE A 508 -5.97 0.44 27.26
CA ILE A 508 -5.87 -0.23 25.95
C ILE A 508 -5.01 0.60 25.02
N LYS A 509 -4.02 -0.03 24.40
CA LYS A 509 -3.16 0.64 23.41
C LYS A 509 -3.95 0.80 22.10
N LEU A 510 -3.97 2.03 21.59
CA LEU A 510 -4.49 2.38 20.27
C LEU A 510 -3.31 2.76 19.37
N PHE A 511 -3.25 2.19 18.19
CA PHE A 511 -2.28 2.57 17.16
C PHE A 511 -3.05 3.19 16.01
N GLU A 512 -2.74 4.44 15.73
CA GLU A 512 -3.35 5.22 14.65
C GLU A 512 -2.28 5.59 13.63
N ASP A 513 -2.48 5.24 12.38
CA ASP A 513 -1.57 5.66 11.29
C ASP A 513 -2.34 5.73 9.96
N LYS A 514 -1.76 6.49 9.01
CA LYS A 514 -2.21 6.59 7.62
C LYS A 514 -1.32 5.81 6.66
N VAL A 515 -0.28 5.16 7.15
CA VAL A 515 0.67 4.35 6.38
C VAL A 515 0.63 2.92 6.92
N ILE A 516 0.25 1.96 6.09
CA ILE A 516 0.01 0.56 6.49
C ILE A 516 1.24 -0.05 7.16
N TYR A 517 2.41 0.10 6.53
CA TYR A 517 3.65 -0.48 7.07
C TYR A 517 4.06 0.17 8.39
N SER A 518 3.92 1.50 8.50
CA SER A 518 4.20 2.23 9.74
C SER A 518 3.30 1.77 10.88
N LEU A 519 2.01 1.53 10.61
CA LEU A 519 1.08 1.02 11.61
C LEU A 519 1.52 -0.34 12.18
N ILE A 520 1.94 -1.25 11.31
CA ILE A 520 2.41 -2.59 11.70
C ILE A 520 3.78 -2.53 12.37
N ASP A 521 4.70 -1.72 11.86
CA ASP A 521 6.03 -1.54 12.44
C ASP A 521 5.95 -0.93 13.85
N ASN A 522 5.06 0.06 14.06
CA ASN A 522 4.81 0.65 15.38
C ASN A 522 4.27 -0.37 16.37
N TYR A 523 3.35 -1.22 15.93
CA TYR A 523 2.84 -2.32 16.76
C TYR A 523 3.96 -3.32 17.12
N ASN A 524 4.74 -3.77 16.15
CA ASN A 524 5.82 -4.73 16.39
C ASN A 524 6.90 -4.15 17.32
N ALA A 525 7.31 -2.89 17.09
CA ALA A 525 8.27 -2.20 17.94
C ALA A 525 7.77 -2.09 19.39
N TRP A 526 6.46 -1.79 19.56
CA TRP A 526 5.88 -1.77 20.90
C TRP A 526 5.86 -3.16 21.57
N VAL A 527 5.56 -4.23 20.82
CA VAL A 527 5.58 -5.60 21.36
C VAL A 527 7.01 -5.98 21.82
N GLU A 528 8.02 -5.61 21.04
CA GLU A 528 9.43 -5.84 21.40
C GLU A 528 9.82 -5.04 22.63
N GLU A 529 9.49 -3.74 22.69
CA GLU A 529 9.77 -2.87 23.82
C GLU A 529 9.07 -3.34 25.10
N ASP A 530 7.78 -3.68 25.00
CA ASP A 530 6.98 -4.13 26.14
C ASP A 530 7.48 -5.49 26.68
N SER A 531 7.86 -6.40 25.78
CA SER A 531 8.48 -7.68 26.16
C SER A 531 9.84 -7.49 26.83
N ALA A 532 10.68 -6.57 26.32
CA ALA A 532 11.96 -6.25 26.92
C ALA A 532 11.79 -5.62 28.32
N ASN A 533 10.83 -4.70 28.48
CA ASN A 533 10.51 -4.07 29.77
C ASN A 533 10.04 -5.10 30.80
N GLU A 534 9.22 -6.08 30.37
CA GLU A 534 8.79 -7.17 31.25
C GLU A 534 9.97 -8.06 31.67
N GLU A 535 10.85 -8.38 30.73
CA GLU A 535 12.06 -9.15 31.04
C GLU A 535 12.98 -8.39 32.02
N ASP A 536 13.12 -7.06 31.84
CA ASP A 536 13.89 -6.22 32.74
C ASP A 536 13.25 -6.15 34.14
N ALA A 537 11.93 -6.03 34.22
CA ALA A 537 11.20 -6.05 35.47
C ALA A 537 11.36 -7.41 36.19
N MET A 538 11.21 -8.51 35.47
CA MET A 538 11.42 -9.85 36.03
C MET A 538 12.85 -10.07 36.51
N PHE A 539 13.85 -9.56 35.77
CA PHE A 539 15.27 -9.62 36.17
C PHE A 539 15.56 -8.79 37.42
N ALA A 540 14.96 -7.60 37.51
CA ALA A 540 15.15 -6.70 38.65
C ALA A 540 14.60 -7.24 39.98
N GLU A 541 13.61 -8.17 39.92
CA GLU A 541 13.05 -8.87 41.08
C GLU A 541 13.95 -10.01 41.60
N LEU A 542 14.85 -10.53 40.76
CA LEU A 542 15.73 -11.61 41.14
C LEU A 542 16.83 -11.14 42.12
N THR A 543 17.34 -12.05 42.91
CA THR A 543 18.48 -11.80 43.78
C THR A 543 19.68 -11.43 42.92
N PRO A 544 20.25 -10.21 43.03
CA PRO A 544 21.41 -9.81 42.25
C PRO A 544 22.63 -10.64 42.65
N ILE A 545 23.46 -10.94 41.68
CA ILE A 545 24.70 -11.67 41.90
C ILE A 545 25.77 -10.69 42.37
N SER A 546 26.37 -10.97 43.54
CA SER A 546 27.43 -10.13 44.09
C SER A 546 28.41 -10.95 44.94
N LYS A 547 29.65 -10.54 44.87
CA LYS A 547 30.74 -11.00 45.72
C LYS A 547 31.26 -9.82 46.54
N PHE A 548 31.43 -10.02 47.85
CA PHE A 548 31.89 -8.96 48.74
C PHE A 548 32.77 -9.51 49.84
N THR A 549 33.72 -8.70 50.28
CA THR A 549 34.71 -9.08 51.29
C THR A 549 34.52 -8.26 52.57
N PHE A 550 34.55 -8.92 53.73
CA PHE A 550 34.54 -8.25 55.02
C PHE A 550 35.88 -7.58 55.30
N MET A 551 35.87 -6.27 55.52
CA MET A 551 37.06 -5.45 55.65
C MET A 551 37.67 -5.58 57.05
N LYS A 552 38.99 -5.77 57.13
CA LYS A 552 39.73 -5.91 58.37
C LYS A 552 39.61 -4.67 59.27
N GLY A 553 39.33 -4.89 60.58
CA GLY A 553 39.18 -3.81 61.55
C GLY A 553 37.93 -2.94 61.41
N MET A 554 37.02 -3.29 60.53
CA MET A 554 35.78 -2.54 60.30
C MET A 554 34.56 -3.18 60.98
N VAL A 555 34.69 -3.45 62.29
CA VAL A 555 33.61 -3.95 63.13
C VAL A 555 32.99 -2.78 63.91
N PHE A 556 31.75 -2.48 63.69
CA PHE A 556 31.02 -1.40 64.39
C PHE A 556 30.12 -1.95 65.52
N ARG A 557 29.62 -3.18 65.35
CA ARG A 557 28.78 -3.86 66.36
C ARG A 557 28.84 -5.38 66.16
N ASN A 558 29.11 -6.15 67.24
CA ASN A 558 29.37 -7.58 67.14
C ASN A 558 28.09 -8.46 66.95
N ASN A 559 26.94 -8.05 67.47
CA ASN A 559 25.68 -8.83 67.37
C ASN A 559 24.44 -7.94 67.46
N ASN A 560 23.29 -8.46 67.08
CA ASN A 560 21.91 -7.98 67.15
C ASN A 560 21.64 -6.48 66.92
N PRO A 561 21.72 -5.95 65.74
CA PRO A 561 22.28 -6.57 64.54
C PRO A 561 23.81 -6.47 64.56
N ALA A 562 24.50 -7.42 63.95
CA ALA A 562 25.92 -7.26 63.64
C ALA A 562 26.07 -6.18 62.57
N VAL A 563 27.05 -5.25 62.78
CA VAL A 563 27.33 -4.16 61.82
C VAL A 563 28.83 -4.15 61.53
N PHE A 564 29.16 -4.28 60.26
CA PHE A 564 30.57 -4.40 59.80
C PHE A 564 30.74 -3.80 58.41
N GLY A 565 31.97 -3.40 58.10
CA GLY A 565 32.31 -2.85 56.79
C GLY A 565 32.58 -3.94 55.75
N VAL A 566 32.00 -3.82 54.59
CA VAL A 566 32.24 -4.70 53.45
C VAL A 566 32.62 -3.90 52.24
N ARG A 567 33.51 -4.45 51.42
CA ARG A 567 33.83 -3.94 50.09
C ARG A 567 33.17 -4.85 49.07
N ILE A 568 32.48 -4.25 48.10
CA ILE A 568 31.86 -4.97 47.00
C ILE A 568 32.92 -5.25 45.95
N ASP A 569 33.29 -6.51 45.76
CA ASP A 569 34.30 -6.91 44.79
C ASP A 569 33.71 -7.01 43.37
N VAL A 570 32.51 -7.59 43.22
CA VAL A 570 31.80 -7.70 41.95
C VAL A 570 30.29 -7.64 42.16
N GLY A 571 29.60 -7.00 41.24
CA GLY A 571 28.13 -6.98 41.14
C GLY A 571 27.48 -5.87 41.96
N ASN A 572 26.23 -6.11 42.36
CA ASN A 572 25.38 -5.12 43.05
C ASN A 572 24.77 -5.75 44.30
N LEU A 573 25.17 -5.26 45.49
CA LEU A 573 24.63 -5.72 46.76
C LEU A 573 23.44 -4.88 47.17
N LYS A 574 22.29 -5.50 47.41
CA LYS A 574 21.06 -4.85 47.89
C LYS A 574 20.73 -5.24 49.33
N HIS A 575 19.89 -4.45 49.99
CA HIS A 575 19.29 -4.81 51.26
C HIS A 575 18.25 -5.93 51.12
N LYS A 576 17.96 -6.66 52.21
CA LYS A 576 17.02 -7.80 52.27
C LYS A 576 17.42 -9.04 51.46
N ILE A 577 18.66 -9.12 51.05
CA ILE A 577 19.16 -10.26 50.28
C ILE A 577 19.89 -11.26 51.19
N PRO A 578 19.63 -12.57 51.05
CA PRO A 578 20.39 -13.58 51.73
C PRO A 578 21.81 -13.71 51.14
N PHE A 579 22.76 -14.06 51.98
CA PHE A 579 24.14 -14.29 51.56
C PHE A 579 24.72 -15.54 52.19
N MET A 580 25.74 -16.09 51.58
CA MET A 580 26.44 -17.30 51.99
C MET A 580 27.95 -17.10 52.07
N ASN A 581 28.63 -17.99 52.78
CA ASN A 581 30.05 -18.07 52.81
C ASN A 581 30.62 -18.96 51.69
N MET A 582 31.93 -19.07 51.56
CA MET A 582 32.62 -19.90 50.55
C MET A 582 32.30 -21.40 50.63
N SER A 583 31.81 -21.90 51.76
CA SER A 583 31.37 -23.30 51.90
C SER A 583 29.89 -23.50 51.55
N GLY A 584 29.21 -22.50 50.95
CA GLY A 584 27.83 -22.55 50.49
C GLY A 584 26.78 -22.48 51.59
N ARG A 585 27.17 -22.30 52.85
CA ARG A 585 26.21 -22.20 53.96
C ARG A 585 25.61 -20.79 54.00
N LYS A 586 24.31 -20.66 54.05
CA LYS A 586 23.61 -19.41 54.30
C LYS A 586 24.02 -18.85 55.65
N VAL A 587 24.56 -17.64 55.68
CA VAL A 587 25.05 -16.93 56.87
C VAL A 587 23.97 -16.06 57.47
N GLY A 588 23.30 -15.28 56.65
CA GLY A 588 22.27 -14.35 57.12
C GLY A 588 21.56 -13.64 55.98
N THR A 589 20.79 -12.60 56.32
CA THR A 589 20.15 -11.71 55.38
C THR A 589 20.55 -10.26 55.66
N ILE A 590 21.01 -9.54 54.68
CA ILE A 590 21.41 -8.14 54.80
C ILE A 590 20.15 -7.33 55.18
N HIS A 591 20.23 -6.65 56.32
CA HIS A 591 19.10 -5.84 56.78
C HIS A 591 19.18 -4.42 56.25
N GLN A 592 20.34 -3.79 56.29
CA GLN A 592 20.56 -2.39 55.88
C GLN A 592 21.97 -2.20 55.36
N LEU A 593 22.12 -1.31 54.40
CA LEU A 593 23.41 -0.84 53.87
C LEU A 593 23.54 0.65 54.12
N GLN A 594 24.72 1.10 54.50
CA GLN A 594 25.04 2.51 54.69
C GLN A 594 26.36 2.86 53.98
N LEU A 595 26.33 3.89 53.17
CA LEU A 595 27.45 4.52 52.51
C LEU A 595 27.60 5.95 53.07
N ASP A 596 28.76 6.32 53.59
CA ASP A 596 29.02 7.63 54.20
C ASP A 596 27.94 8.05 55.23
N LYS A 597 27.54 7.13 56.10
CA LYS A 597 26.52 7.30 57.13
C LYS A 597 25.09 7.55 56.60
N LYS A 598 24.85 7.41 55.28
CA LYS A 598 23.52 7.48 54.69
C LYS A 598 23.06 6.07 54.31
N THR A 599 21.79 5.78 54.62
CA THR A 599 21.18 4.53 54.20
C THR A 599 21.00 4.50 52.69
N VAL A 600 21.53 3.44 52.06
CA VAL A 600 21.40 3.21 50.62
C VAL A 600 20.62 1.92 50.36
N SER A 601 19.91 1.85 49.25
CA SER A 601 19.16 0.66 48.84
C SER A 601 20.06 -0.42 48.21
N SER A 602 21.17 0.03 47.62
CA SER A 602 22.15 -0.86 46.95
C SER A 602 23.55 -0.25 46.96
N ALA A 603 24.58 -1.10 46.81
CA ALA A 603 25.98 -0.74 46.66
C ALA A 603 26.60 -1.51 45.49
N LYS A 604 27.44 -0.85 44.69
CA LYS A 604 28.02 -1.38 43.44
C LYS A 604 29.48 -1.82 43.65
N THR A 605 30.03 -2.50 42.69
CA THR A 605 31.44 -2.87 42.62
C THR A 605 32.34 -1.68 42.95
N GLY A 606 33.27 -1.89 43.90
CA GLY A 606 34.21 -0.88 44.40
C GLY A 606 33.71 -0.07 45.58
N ASP A 607 32.44 -0.10 45.93
CA ASP A 607 31.87 0.61 47.08
C ASP A 607 32.29 -0.08 48.39
N GLU A 608 32.62 0.74 49.39
CA GLU A 608 32.87 0.31 50.77
C GLU A 608 31.68 0.77 51.64
N VAL A 609 30.90 -0.21 52.12
CA VAL A 609 29.64 0.08 52.83
C VAL A 609 29.58 -0.63 54.19
N ALA A 610 28.91 0.00 55.15
CA ALA A 610 28.56 -0.67 56.39
C ALA A 610 27.33 -1.54 56.19
N CYS A 611 27.46 -2.83 56.43
CA CYS A 611 26.40 -3.84 56.28
C CYS A 611 25.87 -4.21 57.67
N SER A 612 24.54 -4.22 57.81
CA SER A 612 23.86 -4.63 59.04
C SER A 612 23.16 -5.97 58.80
N VAL A 613 23.41 -6.96 59.67
CA VAL A 613 22.83 -8.31 59.59
C VAL A 613 22.26 -8.71 60.93
N LYS A 614 21.00 -9.20 60.95
CA LYS A 614 20.32 -9.70 62.15
C LYS A 614 20.71 -11.17 62.41
N ASP A 615 20.62 -11.58 63.69
CA ASP A 615 20.78 -12.97 64.15
C ASP A 615 22.13 -13.59 63.81
N VAL A 616 23.15 -12.75 63.65
CA VAL A 616 24.54 -13.16 63.34
C VAL A 616 25.48 -12.56 64.35
N THR A 617 26.52 -13.31 64.72
CA THR A 617 27.58 -12.86 65.62
C THR A 617 28.94 -12.92 64.90
N ILE A 618 29.65 -11.79 64.90
CA ILE A 618 31.03 -11.70 64.36
C ILE A 618 31.97 -12.55 65.20
N GLY A 619 32.87 -13.29 64.57
CA GLY A 619 33.78 -14.25 65.21
C GLY A 619 33.17 -15.64 65.41
N ARG A 620 31.88 -15.86 65.05
CA ARG A 620 31.23 -17.19 65.05
C ARG A 620 30.73 -17.61 63.69
N GLN A 621 30.02 -16.72 63.01
CA GLN A 621 29.38 -16.96 61.71
C GLN A 621 29.97 -16.11 60.59
N ILE A 622 30.56 -14.97 60.95
CA ILE A 622 31.19 -14.02 60.03
C ILE A 622 32.58 -13.71 60.57
N PHE A 623 33.60 -13.73 59.70
CA PHE A 623 34.99 -13.47 60.07
C PHE A 623 35.57 -12.37 59.18
N GLU A 624 36.49 -11.58 59.73
CA GLU A 624 37.19 -10.54 58.97
C GLU A 624 38.03 -11.16 57.83
N GLU A 625 38.14 -10.46 56.74
CA GLU A 625 38.84 -10.86 55.52
C GLU A 625 38.21 -12.04 54.77
N ASP A 626 37.09 -12.59 55.27
CA ASP A 626 36.33 -13.61 54.55
C ASP A 626 35.53 -13.02 53.38
N VAL A 627 35.38 -13.86 52.35
CA VAL A 627 34.58 -13.57 51.13
C VAL A 627 33.20 -14.18 51.27
N TYR A 628 32.21 -13.41 50.85
CA TYR A 628 30.81 -13.79 50.87
C TYR A 628 30.16 -13.58 49.49
N TYR A 629 29.14 -14.39 49.20
CA TYR A 629 28.37 -14.34 47.98
C TYR A 629 26.91 -14.10 48.31
N THR A 630 26.19 -13.41 47.45
CA THR A 630 24.74 -13.40 47.51
C THR A 630 24.23 -14.82 47.26
N PHE A 631 23.09 -15.16 47.88
CA PHE A 631 22.52 -16.50 47.85
C PHE A 631 21.16 -16.50 47.17
N PRO A 632 21.08 -16.59 45.79
CA PRO A 632 19.79 -16.74 45.11
C PRO A 632 19.16 -18.09 45.46
N PRO A 633 17.85 -18.14 45.79
CA PRO A 633 17.14 -19.40 45.96
C PRO A 633 17.16 -20.26 44.69
N SER A 634 17.11 -21.61 44.85
CA SER A 634 17.17 -22.55 43.70
C SER A 634 16.19 -22.23 42.55
N PRO A 635 14.91 -21.81 42.79
CA PRO A 635 14.02 -21.38 41.71
C PRO A 635 14.51 -20.12 40.99
N GLU A 636 15.13 -19.17 41.67
CA GLU A 636 15.69 -17.96 41.04
C GLU A 636 16.96 -18.28 40.26
N ALA A 637 17.82 -19.14 40.82
CA ALA A 637 19.00 -19.62 40.12
C ALA A 637 18.67 -20.35 38.81
N LYS A 638 17.58 -21.13 38.80
CA LYS A 638 17.03 -21.75 37.59
C LYS A 638 16.59 -20.72 36.54
N LYS A 639 15.90 -19.65 36.95
CA LYS A 639 15.48 -18.57 36.05
C LYS A 639 16.71 -17.83 35.48
N LEU A 640 17.69 -17.53 36.32
CA LEU A 640 18.96 -16.90 35.90
C LEU A 640 19.70 -17.75 34.87
N LEU A 641 19.85 -19.07 35.11
CA LEU A 641 20.52 -19.97 34.19
C LEU A 641 19.84 -20.11 32.85
N LYS A 642 18.49 -20.21 32.83
CA LYS A 642 17.72 -20.48 31.62
C LYS A 642 17.42 -19.25 30.79
N LYS A 643 17.12 -18.11 31.44
CA LYS A 643 16.51 -16.96 30.76
C LYS A 643 17.38 -15.70 30.83
N PHE A 644 18.08 -15.46 31.94
CA PHE A 644 18.71 -14.15 32.21
C PHE A 644 20.24 -14.15 32.29
N LEU A 645 20.91 -15.24 31.90
CA LEU A 645 22.35 -15.33 31.96
C LEU A 645 23.02 -14.23 31.09
N HIS A 646 22.44 -13.89 29.99
CA HIS A 646 22.92 -12.85 29.05
C HIS A 646 22.82 -11.41 29.61
N LYS A 647 22.03 -11.20 30.67
CA LYS A 647 21.88 -9.88 31.34
C LYS A 647 22.91 -9.64 32.44
N LEU A 648 23.63 -10.68 32.84
CA LEU A 648 24.74 -10.57 33.79
C LEU A 648 26.01 -10.14 33.04
N SER A 649 26.84 -9.29 33.69
CA SER A 649 28.17 -8.99 33.19
C SER A 649 29.06 -10.24 33.19
N SER A 650 30.17 -10.23 32.45
CA SER A 650 31.08 -11.37 32.38
C SER A 650 31.59 -11.78 33.78
N GLU A 651 31.92 -10.79 34.63
CA GLU A 651 32.35 -11.03 35.99
C GLU A 651 31.24 -11.62 36.88
N GLU A 652 29.99 -11.11 36.73
CA GLU A 652 28.84 -11.65 37.45
C GLU A 652 28.47 -13.06 36.98
N GLN A 653 28.68 -13.38 35.71
CA GLN A 653 28.47 -14.74 35.18
C GLN A 653 29.47 -15.74 35.80
N GLU A 654 30.75 -15.37 35.90
CA GLU A 654 31.79 -16.19 36.53
C GLU A 654 31.43 -16.48 38.00
N ILE A 655 31.06 -15.43 38.74
CA ILE A 655 30.66 -15.58 40.14
C ILE A 655 29.40 -16.41 40.27
N PHE A 656 28.42 -16.23 39.39
CA PHE A 656 27.23 -17.02 39.44
C PHE A 656 27.49 -18.50 39.15
N GLN A 657 28.40 -18.83 38.24
CA GLN A 657 28.83 -20.20 38.00
C GLN A 657 29.54 -20.77 39.23
N GLU A 658 30.35 -19.98 39.94
CA GLU A 658 30.99 -20.37 41.19
C GLU A 658 29.95 -20.66 42.29
N ILE A 659 28.96 -19.79 42.46
CA ILE A 659 27.81 -19.98 43.37
C ILE A 659 27.06 -21.29 43.06
N VAL A 660 26.75 -21.53 41.79
CA VAL A 660 26.05 -22.75 41.36
C VAL A 660 26.88 -24.00 41.62
N ARG A 661 28.19 -23.94 41.39
CA ARG A 661 29.12 -25.06 41.70
C ARG A 661 29.12 -25.38 43.19
N ILE A 662 29.34 -24.38 44.04
CA ILE A 662 29.35 -24.51 45.48
C ILE A 662 28.02 -25.07 46.01
N GLN A 663 26.91 -24.55 45.50
CA GLN A 663 25.60 -25.00 45.95
C GLN A 663 25.24 -26.42 45.48
N ARG A 664 25.70 -26.85 44.31
CA ARG A 664 25.47 -28.22 43.81
C ARG A 664 26.29 -29.28 44.58
N GLU A 665 27.35 -28.91 45.26
CA GLU A 665 28.04 -29.81 46.18
C GLU A 665 27.19 -30.10 47.44
N ILE A 666 26.29 -29.19 47.82
CA ILE A 666 25.38 -29.32 48.95
C ILE A 666 24.04 -29.87 48.53
N GLU A 667 23.47 -29.31 47.48
CA GLU A 667 22.18 -29.63 46.88
C GLU A 667 22.37 -29.95 45.39
N PRO A 668 22.50 -31.25 44.99
CA PRO A 668 22.81 -31.60 43.60
C PRO A 668 21.81 -31.10 42.57
N MET A 669 20.57 -30.80 42.97
CA MET A 669 19.48 -30.28 42.08
C MET A 669 19.36 -28.76 42.08
N TYR A 670 20.32 -28.04 42.67
CA TYR A 670 20.26 -26.59 42.71
C TYR A 670 20.34 -25.99 41.31
N GLY A 671 19.33 -25.14 40.96
CA GLY A 671 19.25 -24.44 39.69
C GLY A 671 18.79 -25.31 38.49
N TYR A 672 18.29 -26.55 38.71
CA TYR A 672 17.77 -27.43 37.67
C TYR A 672 16.27 -27.24 37.42
#